data_8121380eeb67634decfcd6a027c30d9a
#
_entry.id   8121380eeb67634decfcd6a027c30d9a
#
_cell.length_a   1.000
_cell.length_b   1.000
_cell.length_c   1.000
_cell.angle_alpha   90.00
_cell.angle_beta   90.00
_cell.angle_gamma   90.00
#
_symmetry.space_group_name_H-M   'P 1'
#
loop_
_entity.id
_entity.type
_entity.pdbx_description
1 polymer ?
#
loop_
_entity_poly.entity_id
_entity_poly.type
_entity_poly.pdbx_seq_one_letter_code
_entity_poly.pdbx_strand_id
1 'polypeptide(L)'
;MKAVIVEVYNTFFTVHICSPVVYEIMNHFTHRLTHYDYRFDRRFRRMVKGDPTYYYRFDEKNKLYRFTIGLLKNFMLTLGSMGLNRSDVEIIYKKPENIKPINLNWNKTFKPRDYQKNYVKAVTETQGLNVCLVDLKTGMGKALSSKTKVLTPDGFKEISKIAVGDKVIGRFGEPRTVTGVYPQGKKLLYRVIFEDERSCLCCKEHLWNIYKENEDNSITMELKDVIELMYTEKKRVYIDLPLTHNVKSDPSDEKVADQIQKALLGIDTGYCKSNLPKVETLGMYVRTKVLEKWANIRGEERDKDYRIIFAETMPVVNYLVEIARSLGMIAKFSTDLDNRVFKIKLKAFPENTKPKIRIQAIIPSKREEAICIKITGDEGLFVIENYIVTHNTLIAMNSIVKMNMRTAILVLPKYIEKWVDDVAKYTDVEEKDIYVVKGSDSIVKLSRMKSENIHHKFFILSLATIREYVTAYEENKLAPDIITPDKFMEHLGVGILLNDESHQHFHALLRISLYMNVSKLIGMTATLDSNRESMRKIYNTMFPANYRISNLAKKTAYVNVEASGYRLTHIKGVRYYTNRGYNHIEYEHHILKHFKFLKSYLEMIKWYVTERYVKKRREGDKALVYVSSVRMSSVLTSYLQEQFPTLNVKRFMEDDPYENIMTADLCVTSAQNGGTALDVPNLVWILMTTSMSSLQANLQTLGRLREIKDRYLLYTYIYCLDIPNQVKMHKDRKEAIRETVKEFFYSDYCKVVEN
;
A
#
# COMPACT_ATOMS: atom_id res chain seq x y z
N MET A 1 -41.69 -35.94 -6.35
CA MET A 1 -40.94 -34.82 -6.98
C MET A 1 -40.42 -33.96 -5.88
N LYS A 2 -39.14 -33.53 -5.88
CA LYS A 2 -38.61 -32.65 -4.87
C LYS A 2 -39.32 -31.29 -4.93
N ALA A 3 -39.65 -30.73 -3.78
CA ALA A 3 -40.37 -29.47 -3.72
C ALA A 3 -39.52 -28.26 -4.09
N VAL A 4 -38.21 -28.32 -3.75
CA VAL A 4 -37.25 -27.22 -3.98
C VAL A 4 -35.97 -27.76 -4.59
N ILE A 5 -35.49 -27.16 -5.69
CA ILE A 5 -34.19 -27.48 -6.32
C ILE A 5 -33.24 -26.31 -6.07
N VAL A 6 -32.11 -26.61 -5.46
CA VAL A 6 -31.05 -25.65 -5.11
C VAL A 6 -29.75 -26.07 -5.78
N GLU A 7 -29.24 -25.29 -6.71
CA GLU A 7 -27.91 -25.51 -7.25
C GLU A 7 -26.91 -24.66 -6.46
N VAL A 8 -25.89 -25.26 -5.89
CA VAL A 8 -24.89 -24.63 -5.04
C VAL A 8 -23.58 -24.57 -5.79
N TYR A 9 -23.14 -23.34 -6.08
CA TYR A 9 -21.84 -22.98 -6.65
C TYR A 9 -20.89 -22.51 -5.55
N ASN A 10 -19.64 -22.34 -5.86
CA ASN A 10 -18.67 -21.89 -4.85
C ASN A 10 -18.90 -20.45 -4.36
N THR A 11 -19.41 -19.56 -5.23
CA THR A 11 -19.60 -18.14 -4.96
C THR A 11 -21.04 -17.72 -4.77
N PHE A 12 -21.97 -18.48 -5.29
CA PHE A 12 -23.41 -18.22 -5.22
C PHE A 12 -24.22 -19.52 -5.18
N PHE A 13 -25.52 -19.42 -4.99
CA PHE A 13 -26.45 -20.52 -5.22
C PHE A 13 -27.68 -20.03 -5.97
N THR A 14 -28.37 -20.96 -6.65
CA THR A 14 -29.60 -20.68 -7.36
C THR A 14 -30.75 -21.52 -6.80
N VAL A 15 -31.97 -20.97 -6.89
CA VAL A 15 -33.21 -21.66 -6.51
C VAL A 15 -34.16 -21.57 -7.68
N HIS A 16 -34.56 -22.74 -8.22
CA HIS A 16 -35.47 -22.83 -9.34
C HIS A 16 -36.93 -22.76 -8.89
N ILE A 17 -37.75 -21.97 -9.59
CA ILE A 17 -39.19 -21.90 -9.34
C ILE A 17 -39.86 -23.07 -10.11
N CYS A 18 -40.02 -24.17 -9.40
CA CYS A 18 -40.64 -25.37 -9.97
C CYS A 18 -42.07 -25.62 -9.48
N SER A 19 -42.54 -24.86 -8.49
CA SER A 19 -43.88 -25.00 -7.93
C SER A 19 -44.39 -23.71 -7.25
N PRO A 20 -45.71 -23.55 -7.03
CA PRO A 20 -46.26 -22.41 -6.24
C PRO A 20 -45.70 -22.31 -4.82
N VAL A 21 -45.39 -23.44 -4.19
CA VAL A 21 -44.77 -23.46 -2.84
C VAL A 21 -43.41 -22.79 -2.84
N VAL A 22 -42.60 -23.04 -3.89
CA VAL A 22 -41.28 -22.34 -4.00
C VAL A 22 -41.47 -20.84 -4.16
N TYR A 23 -42.48 -20.42 -4.91
CA TYR A 23 -42.80 -19.00 -5.06
C TYR A 23 -43.10 -18.31 -3.72
N GLU A 24 -43.89 -18.92 -2.86
CA GLU A 24 -44.17 -18.39 -1.52
C GLU A 24 -42.93 -18.34 -0.64
N ILE A 25 -42.12 -19.39 -0.65
CA ILE A 25 -40.82 -19.44 0.05
C ILE A 25 -39.93 -18.28 -0.40
N MET A 26 -39.84 -18.09 -1.72
CA MET A 26 -39.00 -17.04 -2.30
C MET A 26 -39.50 -15.65 -1.93
N ASN A 27 -40.81 -15.42 -1.96
CA ASN A 27 -41.38 -14.15 -1.53
C ASN A 27 -41.03 -13.86 -0.07
N HIS A 28 -41.15 -14.83 0.82
CA HIS A 28 -40.80 -14.69 2.22
C HIS A 28 -39.29 -14.41 2.41
N PHE A 29 -38.43 -15.14 1.74
CA PHE A 29 -36.98 -15.01 1.86
C PHE A 29 -36.47 -13.69 1.26
N THR A 30 -36.92 -13.33 0.06
CA THR A 30 -36.48 -12.13 -0.67
C THR A 30 -36.97 -10.83 -0.03
N HIS A 31 -38.14 -10.86 0.64
CA HIS A 31 -38.61 -9.70 1.38
C HIS A 31 -37.58 -9.21 2.42
N ARG A 32 -36.88 -10.12 3.11
CA ARG A 32 -35.80 -9.80 4.07
C ARG A 32 -34.52 -9.32 3.40
N LEU A 33 -34.34 -9.64 2.12
CA LEU A 33 -33.18 -9.31 1.29
C LEU A 33 -33.41 -8.08 0.40
N THR A 34 -34.51 -7.36 0.64
CA THR A 34 -34.82 -6.10 -0.04
C THR A 34 -34.70 -4.97 0.98
N HIS A 35 -33.84 -4.00 0.70
CA HIS A 35 -33.63 -2.85 1.55
C HIS A 35 -34.11 -1.58 0.86
N TYR A 36 -34.75 -0.71 1.61
CA TYR A 36 -35.19 0.60 1.14
C TYR A 36 -34.47 1.68 1.96
N ASP A 37 -33.69 2.52 1.30
CA ASP A 37 -33.21 3.74 1.90
C ASP A 37 -34.36 4.76 1.96
N TYR A 38 -34.61 5.32 3.13
CA TYR A 38 -35.61 6.36 3.28
C TYR A 38 -34.96 7.72 3.09
N ARG A 39 -35.57 8.57 2.25
CA ARG A 39 -35.14 9.95 2.05
C ARG A 39 -36.24 10.92 2.42
N PHE A 40 -35.88 12.08 2.99
CA PHE A 40 -36.88 13.14 3.26
C PHE A 40 -37.21 13.82 1.94
N ASP A 41 -38.50 13.75 1.56
CA ASP A 41 -39.03 14.47 0.40
C ASP A 41 -39.54 15.83 0.86
N ARG A 42 -38.92 16.89 0.40
CA ARG A 42 -39.26 18.27 0.77
C ARG A 42 -40.58 18.71 0.21
N ARG A 43 -40.99 18.19 -0.95
CA ARG A 43 -42.29 18.54 -1.56
C ARG A 43 -43.46 18.04 -0.73
N PHE A 44 -43.32 16.83 -0.19
CA PHE A 44 -44.34 16.21 0.64
C PHE A 44 -44.09 16.34 2.14
N ARG A 45 -42.96 16.96 2.55
CA ARG A 45 -42.53 17.14 3.94
C ARG A 45 -42.57 15.84 4.77
N ARG A 46 -42.28 14.70 4.15
CA ARG A 46 -42.28 13.38 4.77
C ARG A 46 -41.14 12.53 4.31
N MET A 47 -40.81 11.48 5.07
CA MET A 47 -39.89 10.44 4.64
C MET A 47 -40.56 9.60 3.54
N VAL A 48 -39.96 9.52 2.39
CA VAL A 48 -40.42 8.65 1.30
C VAL A 48 -39.44 7.51 1.11
N LYS A 49 -39.98 6.38 0.73
CA LYS A 49 -39.23 5.17 0.41
C LYS A 49 -38.47 5.40 -0.89
N GLY A 50 -37.15 5.21 -0.86
CA GLY A 50 -36.29 5.25 -2.05
C GLY A 50 -36.41 3.99 -2.90
N ASP A 51 -35.62 3.91 -3.95
CA ASP A 51 -35.57 2.71 -4.79
C ASP A 51 -35.05 1.51 -3.99
N PRO A 52 -35.59 0.31 -4.22
CA PRO A 52 -35.16 -0.88 -3.52
C PRO A 52 -33.74 -1.31 -3.91
N THR A 53 -32.95 -1.69 -2.90
CA THR A 53 -31.68 -2.41 -3.09
C THR A 53 -31.91 -3.87 -2.86
N TYR A 54 -31.73 -4.69 -3.90
CA TYR A 54 -31.88 -6.14 -3.83
C TYR A 54 -30.51 -6.79 -3.57
N TYR A 55 -30.47 -7.72 -2.59
CA TYR A 55 -29.29 -8.54 -2.30
C TYR A 55 -29.36 -9.91 -3.00
N TYR A 56 -30.14 -9.98 -4.06
CA TYR A 56 -30.35 -11.14 -4.93
C TYR A 56 -30.62 -10.67 -6.35
N ARG A 57 -30.68 -11.64 -7.27
CA ARG A 57 -31.19 -11.42 -8.63
C ARG A 57 -32.23 -12.47 -8.97
N PHE A 58 -33.26 -12.05 -9.67
CA PHE A 58 -34.23 -12.93 -10.29
C PHE A 58 -34.00 -12.96 -11.80
N ASP A 59 -33.79 -14.14 -12.34
CA ASP A 59 -33.62 -14.40 -13.75
C ASP A 59 -34.99 -14.82 -14.31
N GLU A 60 -35.67 -13.90 -14.98
CA GLU A 60 -37.01 -14.13 -15.53
C GLU A 60 -37.04 -15.17 -16.63
N LYS A 61 -35.97 -15.24 -17.43
CA LYS A 61 -35.86 -16.19 -18.56
C LYS A 61 -35.73 -17.62 -18.07
N ASN A 62 -34.89 -17.84 -17.08
CA ASN A 62 -34.61 -19.15 -16.53
C ASN A 62 -35.47 -19.51 -15.31
N LYS A 63 -36.36 -18.61 -14.88
CA LYS A 63 -37.25 -18.77 -13.70
C LYS A 63 -36.50 -19.21 -12.46
N LEU A 64 -35.37 -18.54 -12.16
CA LEU A 64 -34.55 -18.84 -10.99
C LEU A 64 -34.09 -17.61 -10.25
N TYR A 65 -33.89 -17.77 -8.94
CA TYR A 65 -33.28 -16.77 -8.10
C TYR A 65 -31.78 -17.07 -7.92
N ARG A 66 -30.95 -16.02 -7.90
CA ARG A 66 -29.50 -16.08 -7.62
C ARG A 66 -29.19 -15.37 -6.31
N PHE A 67 -28.43 -16.01 -5.42
CA PHE A 67 -28.02 -15.51 -4.12
C PHE A 67 -26.55 -15.76 -3.89
N THR A 68 -25.89 -14.88 -3.13
CA THR A 68 -24.50 -15.14 -2.70
C THR A 68 -24.44 -16.36 -1.78
N ILE A 69 -23.34 -17.09 -1.83
CA ILE A 69 -23.15 -18.32 -1.02
C ILE A 69 -23.25 -18.06 0.48
N GLY A 70 -22.93 -16.84 0.94
CA GLY A 70 -23.06 -16.43 2.35
C GLY A 70 -24.48 -16.51 2.90
N LEU A 71 -25.49 -16.51 2.04
CA LEU A 71 -26.91 -16.63 2.43
C LEU A 71 -27.39 -18.09 2.47
N LEU A 72 -26.63 -19.07 2.00
CA LEU A 72 -27.10 -20.45 1.87
C LEU A 72 -27.60 -21.01 3.22
N LYS A 73 -26.83 -20.81 4.28
CA LYS A 73 -27.22 -21.25 5.64
C LYS A 73 -28.56 -20.64 6.07
N ASN A 74 -28.75 -19.34 5.85
CA ASN A 74 -29.98 -18.65 6.21
C ASN A 74 -31.16 -19.12 5.37
N PHE A 75 -30.92 -19.41 4.09
CA PHE A 75 -31.94 -19.98 3.21
C PHE A 75 -32.39 -21.37 3.69
N MET A 76 -31.44 -22.26 4.01
CA MET A 76 -31.77 -23.59 4.54
C MET A 76 -32.54 -23.55 5.86
N LEU A 77 -32.18 -22.59 6.75
CA LEU A 77 -32.94 -22.35 7.99
C LEU A 77 -34.37 -21.87 7.71
N THR A 78 -34.54 -21.02 6.69
CA THR A 78 -35.89 -20.55 6.28
C THR A 78 -36.74 -21.72 5.75
N LEU A 79 -36.17 -22.61 4.92
CA LEU A 79 -36.88 -23.80 4.46
C LEU A 79 -37.38 -24.64 5.64
N GLY A 80 -36.50 -24.90 6.64
CA GLY A 80 -36.89 -25.63 7.85
C GLY A 80 -38.00 -24.95 8.65
N SER A 81 -37.95 -23.61 8.79
CA SER A 81 -38.98 -22.85 9.50
C SER A 81 -40.34 -22.82 8.79
N MET A 82 -40.36 -23.09 7.50
CA MET A 82 -41.56 -23.23 6.69
C MET A 82 -42.05 -24.69 6.60
N GLY A 83 -41.51 -25.60 7.39
CA GLY A 83 -41.95 -26.98 7.51
C GLY A 83 -41.39 -27.95 6.46
N LEU A 84 -40.43 -27.51 5.64
CA LEU A 84 -39.79 -28.38 4.67
C LEU A 84 -38.64 -29.20 5.30
N ASN A 85 -38.67 -30.49 5.06
CA ASN A 85 -37.68 -31.43 5.49
C ASN A 85 -36.53 -31.56 4.45
N ARG A 86 -35.44 -32.14 4.84
CA ARG A 86 -34.30 -32.42 3.93
C ARG A 86 -34.69 -33.29 2.74
N SER A 87 -35.69 -34.13 2.88
CA SER A 87 -36.24 -34.95 1.83
C SER A 87 -36.94 -34.16 0.72
N ASP A 88 -37.44 -32.96 1.04
CA ASP A 88 -38.20 -32.10 0.13
C ASP A 88 -37.29 -31.21 -0.73
N VAL A 89 -36.00 -31.13 -0.38
CA VAL A 89 -35.03 -30.28 -1.04
C VAL A 89 -34.01 -31.12 -1.81
N GLU A 90 -33.82 -30.82 -3.07
CA GLU A 90 -32.73 -31.35 -3.87
C GLU A 90 -31.58 -30.32 -3.89
N ILE A 91 -30.40 -30.72 -3.43
CA ILE A 91 -29.20 -29.85 -3.45
C ILE A 91 -28.21 -30.44 -4.45
N ILE A 92 -27.93 -29.67 -5.50
CA ILE A 92 -27.00 -30.04 -6.56
C ILE A 92 -25.76 -29.18 -6.44
N TYR A 93 -24.61 -29.76 -6.10
CA TYR A 93 -23.34 -29.03 -6.00
C TYR A 93 -22.67 -28.93 -7.38
N LYS A 94 -22.45 -27.71 -7.84
CA LYS A 94 -21.80 -27.38 -9.10
C LYS A 94 -20.38 -26.80 -8.79
N LYS A 95 -19.39 -27.64 -9.02
CA LYS A 95 -18.00 -27.19 -8.92
C LYS A 95 -17.60 -26.43 -10.18
N PRO A 96 -16.66 -25.44 -10.07
CA PRO A 96 -16.09 -24.84 -11.27
C PRO A 96 -15.36 -25.90 -12.10
N GLU A 97 -15.62 -25.89 -13.40
CA GLU A 97 -15.00 -26.80 -14.35
C GLU A 97 -13.83 -26.11 -15.08
N ASN A 98 -12.98 -26.86 -15.77
CA ASN A 98 -11.90 -26.37 -16.64
C ASN A 98 -10.85 -25.47 -15.96
N ILE A 99 -10.69 -25.54 -14.64
CA ILE A 99 -9.66 -24.77 -13.95
C ILE A 99 -8.28 -25.27 -14.38
N LYS A 100 -7.46 -24.37 -14.91
CA LYS A 100 -6.10 -24.70 -15.35
C LYS A 100 -5.08 -24.31 -14.29
N PRO A 101 -4.20 -25.23 -13.84
CA PRO A 101 -3.01 -24.90 -13.09
C PRO A 101 -2.06 -24.12 -14.02
N ILE A 102 -1.30 -23.18 -13.46
CA ILE A 102 -0.48 -22.25 -14.25
C ILE A 102 1.03 -22.40 -13.99
N ASN A 103 1.45 -23.30 -13.10
CA ASN A 103 2.84 -23.50 -12.69
C ASN A 103 3.51 -22.17 -12.35
N LEU A 104 2.84 -21.39 -11.51
CA LEU A 104 3.27 -20.06 -11.10
C LEU A 104 4.33 -20.17 -10.01
N ASN A 105 5.47 -19.55 -10.24
CA ASN A 105 6.52 -19.44 -9.25
C ASN A 105 6.71 -18.01 -8.80
N TRP A 106 7.24 -17.86 -7.59
CA TRP A 106 7.77 -16.57 -7.18
C TRP A 106 8.99 -16.22 -8.04
N ASN A 107 9.11 -14.96 -8.36
CA ASN A 107 10.39 -14.42 -8.76
C ASN A 107 11.36 -14.65 -7.59
N LYS A 108 12.42 -15.44 -7.80
CA LYS A 108 13.23 -16.27 -6.87
C LYS A 108 13.62 -15.67 -5.48
N THR A 109 13.26 -14.45 -5.14
CA THR A 109 13.81 -13.68 -4.02
C THR A 109 12.85 -13.36 -2.88
N PHE A 110 11.62 -13.90 -2.87
CA PHE A 110 10.58 -13.47 -1.94
C PHE A 110 10.06 -14.56 -0.98
N LYS A 111 10.04 -14.28 0.35
CA LYS A 111 9.42 -15.13 1.37
C LYS A 111 8.38 -14.35 2.20
N PRO A 112 7.13 -14.85 2.38
CA PRO A 112 6.08 -14.15 3.12
C PRO A 112 6.37 -14.04 4.61
N ARG A 113 5.91 -12.97 5.26
CA ARG A 113 6.01 -12.74 6.72
C ARG A 113 5.07 -13.67 7.48
N ASP A 114 5.30 -13.91 8.78
CA ASP A 114 4.45 -14.80 9.55
C ASP A 114 3.01 -14.34 9.65
N TYR A 115 2.77 -13.06 9.91
CA TYR A 115 1.40 -12.57 9.84
C TYR A 115 0.82 -12.70 8.43
N GLN A 116 1.61 -12.53 7.37
CA GLN A 116 1.21 -12.81 6.00
C GLN A 116 0.99 -14.30 5.79
N LYS A 117 1.86 -15.16 6.32
CA LYS A 117 1.67 -16.61 6.30
C LYS A 117 0.37 -17.02 6.99
N ASN A 118 0.03 -16.38 8.12
CA ASN A 118 -1.24 -16.62 8.80
C ASN A 118 -2.44 -16.21 7.94
N TYR A 119 -2.38 -15.06 7.27
CA TYR A 119 -3.41 -14.65 6.32
C TYR A 119 -3.44 -15.59 5.09
N VAL A 120 -2.29 -15.91 4.50
CA VAL A 120 -2.18 -16.86 3.39
C VAL A 120 -2.73 -18.22 3.80
N LYS A 121 -2.34 -18.75 4.98
CA LYS A 121 -2.85 -20.01 5.53
C LYS A 121 -4.36 -19.97 5.70
N ALA A 122 -4.90 -18.93 6.32
CA ALA A 122 -6.34 -18.74 6.47
C ALA A 122 -7.07 -18.69 5.12
N VAL A 123 -6.52 -18.00 4.12
CA VAL A 123 -7.09 -17.95 2.77
C VAL A 123 -7.01 -19.28 2.04
N THR A 124 -5.89 -20.00 2.13
CA THR A 124 -5.62 -21.16 1.26
C THR A 124 -5.98 -22.52 1.88
N GLU A 125 -5.90 -22.66 3.21
CA GLU A 125 -6.01 -23.96 3.89
C GLU A 125 -7.32 -24.17 4.66
N THR A 126 -8.13 -23.11 4.88
CA THR A 126 -9.42 -23.25 5.55
C THR A 126 -10.40 -23.96 4.63
N GLN A 127 -10.76 -25.20 4.97
CA GLN A 127 -11.74 -25.98 4.20
C GLN A 127 -13.11 -25.30 4.17
N GLY A 128 -13.75 -25.31 3.00
CA GLY A 128 -15.07 -24.71 2.79
C GLY A 128 -15.08 -23.18 2.70
N LEU A 129 -13.95 -22.51 2.82
CA LEU A 129 -13.85 -21.05 2.68
C LEU A 129 -13.59 -20.67 1.22
N ASN A 130 -14.56 -20.92 0.33
CA ASN A 130 -14.44 -20.59 -1.10
C ASN A 130 -14.60 -19.09 -1.38
N VAL A 131 -15.22 -18.36 -0.47
CA VAL A 131 -15.37 -16.90 -0.52
C VAL A 131 -14.81 -16.33 0.77
N CYS A 132 -13.89 -15.37 0.69
CA CYS A 132 -13.33 -14.72 1.86
C CYS A 132 -13.06 -13.24 1.65
N LEU A 133 -13.13 -12.47 2.74
CA LEU A 133 -12.75 -11.08 2.80
C LEU A 133 -11.56 -10.91 3.74
N VAL A 134 -10.46 -10.38 3.22
CA VAL A 134 -9.23 -10.14 3.98
C VAL A 134 -9.18 -8.67 4.37
N ASP A 135 -9.30 -8.39 5.65
CA ASP A 135 -9.19 -7.05 6.22
C ASP A 135 -7.73 -6.76 6.61
N LEU A 136 -7.05 -6.00 5.79
CA LEU A 136 -5.64 -5.66 5.92
C LEU A 136 -5.45 -4.19 6.25
N LYS A 137 -5.12 -3.87 7.48
CA LYS A 137 -4.79 -2.49 7.87
C LYS A 137 -3.51 -2.02 7.19
N THR A 138 -3.53 -0.78 6.65
CA THR A 138 -2.39 -0.17 5.98
C THR A 138 -1.21 0.07 6.93
N GLY A 139 0.05 -0.07 6.47
CA GLY A 139 1.25 0.33 7.20
C GLY A 139 1.91 -0.75 8.09
N MET A 140 1.56 -2.02 7.94
CA MET A 140 2.17 -3.12 8.69
C MET A 140 3.51 -3.54 8.06
N GLY A 141 4.61 -2.95 8.50
CA GLY A 141 5.89 -3.07 7.84
C GLY A 141 7.14 -3.14 8.67
N LYS A 142 8.18 -3.50 8.01
CA LYS A 142 9.59 -3.63 8.31
C LYS A 142 10.18 -2.27 8.64
N ALA A 143 11.09 -2.17 9.63
CA ALA A 143 11.66 -0.88 9.91
C ALA A 143 13.12 -0.96 10.36
N LEU A 144 13.91 -0.02 9.87
CA LEU A 144 15.22 0.36 10.36
C LEU A 144 15.10 1.47 11.40
N SER A 145 16.14 1.69 12.22
CA SER A 145 16.20 2.89 13.07
C SER A 145 16.03 4.15 12.22
N SER A 146 15.27 5.13 12.71
CA SER A 146 15.10 6.41 12.03
C SER A 146 16.40 7.19 11.82
N LYS A 147 17.44 6.83 12.56
CA LYS A 147 18.80 7.41 12.47
C LYS A 147 19.69 6.69 11.48
N THR A 148 19.28 5.50 10.99
CA THR A 148 20.02 4.76 9.97
C THR A 148 20.22 5.64 8.73
N LYS A 149 21.45 5.73 8.25
CA LYS A 149 21.75 6.48 7.03
C LYS A 149 21.61 5.57 5.81
N VAL A 150 20.99 6.08 4.75
CA VAL A 150 20.80 5.40 3.46
C VAL A 150 21.72 6.03 2.45
N LEU A 151 22.40 5.22 1.64
CA LEU A 151 23.29 5.73 0.59
C LEU A 151 22.45 6.28 -0.57
N THR A 152 22.71 7.55 -0.91
CA THR A 152 22.11 8.25 -2.06
C THR A 152 23.22 8.60 -3.07
N PRO A 153 22.91 9.04 -4.30
CA PRO A 153 23.91 9.54 -5.23
C PRO A 153 24.76 10.69 -4.68
N ASP A 154 24.18 11.47 -3.74
CA ASP A 154 24.84 12.65 -3.13
C ASP A 154 25.50 12.33 -1.77
N GLY A 155 25.61 11.04 -1.42
CA GLY A 155 26.18 10.56 -0.16
C GLY A 155 25.14 10.04 0.83
N PHE A 156 25.59 9.74 2.06
CA PHE A 156 24.73 9.19 3.10
C PHE A 156 23.74 10.20 3.67
N LYS A 157 22.44 9.87 3.61
CA LYS A 157 21.32 10.66 4.15
C LYS A 157 20.55 9.85 5.18
N GLU A 158 20.23 10.41 6.35
CA GLU A 158 19.41 9.71 7.35
C GLU A 158 18.08 9.27 6.75
N ILE A 159 17.64 8.04 7.04
CA ILE A 159 16.36 7.49 6.52
C ILE A 159 15.17 8.36 6.94
N SER A 160 15.25 9.07 8.04
CA SER A 160 14.26 10.04 8.48
C SER A 160 14.15 11.27 7.57
N LYS A 161 15.17 11.55 6.79
CA LYS A 161 15.24 12.66 5.83
C LYS A 161 15.02 12.21 4.39
N ILE A 162 14.91 10.91 4.14
CA ILE A 162 14.61 10.34 2.81
C ILE A 162 13.14 10.63 2.47
N ALA A 163 12.91 11.14 1.26
CA ALA A 163 11.59 11.41 0.71
C ALA A 163 11.28 10.49 -0.49
N VAL A 164 10.00 10.38 -0.84
CA VAL A 164 9.58 9.74 -2.11
C VAL A 164 10.07 10.61 -3.27
N GLY A 165 10.62 9.98 -4.29
CA GLY A 165 11.30 10.65 -5.39
C GLY A 165 12.81 10.75 -5.21
N ASP A 166 13.33 10.69 -3.96
CA ASP A 166 14.78 10.60 -3.72
C ASP A 166 15.34 9.34 -4.39
N LYS A 167 16.59 9.43 -4.82
CA LYS A 167 17.32 8.26 -5.31
C LYS A 167 18.18 7.70 -4.19
N VAL A 168 18.13 6.38 -4.04
CA VAL A 168 19.00 5.62 -3.13
C VAL A 168 19.79 4.59 -3.96
N ILE A 169 20.93 4.17 -3.46
CA ILE A 169 21.78 3.23 -4.17
C ILE A 169 21.33 1.81 -3.88
N GLY A 170 21.05 1.06 -4.94
CA GLY A 170 20.76 -0.36 -4.91
C GLY A 170 22.02 -1.20 -4.68
N ARG A 171 21.85 -2.53 -4.52
CA ARG A 171 22.95 -3.43 -4.19
C ARG A 171 24.05 -3.52 -5.26
N PHE A 172 23.71 -3.24 -6.53
CA PHE A 172 24.68 -3.24 -7.63
C PHE A 172 25.25 -1.86 -7.94
N GLY A 173 25.06 -0.87 -7.06
CA GLY A 173 25.54 0.49 -7.25
C GLY A 173 24.62 1.38 -8.10
N GLU A 174 23.49 0.87 -8.59
CA GLU A 174 22.54 1.60 -9.42
C GLU A 174 21.61 2.51 -8.59
N PRO A 175 21.25 3.69 -9.11
CA PRO A 175 20.29 4.56 -8.43
C PRO A 175 18.86 4.00 -8.54
N ARG A 176 18.18 3.87 -7.42
CA ARG A 176 16.79 3.41 -7.27
C ARG A 176 15.92 4.53 -6.71
N THR A 177 14.74 4.77 -7.29
CA THR A 177 13.84 5.81 -6.81
C THR A 177 13.04 5.32 -5.60
N VAL A 178 12.99 6.11 -4.54
CA VAL A 178 12.14 5.86 -3.38
C VAL A 178 10.68 6.12 -3.76
N THR A 179 9.84 5.10 -3.66
CA THR A 179 8.40 5.17 -4.00
C THR A 179 7.49 5.24 -2.78
N GLY A 180 8.06 5.13 -1.57
CA GLY A 180 7.30 5.25 -0.32
C GLY A 180 8.22 5.33 0.90
N VAL A 181 7.80 6.10 1.91
CA VAL A 181 8.47 6.21 3.22
C VAL A 181 7.42 5.95 4.30
N TYR A 182 7.68 4.99 5.19
CA TYR A 182 6.70 4.47 6.15
C TYR A 182 7.26 4.49 7.56
N PRO A 183 7.03 5.54 8.36
CA PRO A 183 7.32 5.55 9.78
C PRO A 183 6.54 4.45 10.50
N GLN A 184 7.18 3.73 11.41
CA GLN A 184 6.64 2.56 12.11
C GLN A 184 6.48 2.78 13.61
N GLY A 185 6.72 4.00 14.10
CA GLY A 185 6.72 4.35 15.50
C GLY A 185 7.85 3.69 16.30
N LYS A 186 7.77 3.79 17.63
CA LYS A 186 8.78 3.20 18.52
C LYS A 186 8.70 1.69 18.54
N LYS A 187 9.72 1.03 17.97
CA LYS A 187 9.88 -0.42 17.99
C LYS A 187 11.09 -0.84 18.82
N LEU A 188 11.02 -2.03 19.42
CA LEU A 188 12.22 -2.68 19.94
C LEU A 188 13.13 -3.03 18.77
N LEU A 189 14.31 -2.44 18.73
CA LEU A 189 15.29 -2.70 17.70
C LEU A 189 16.31 -3.74 18.18
N TYR A 190 16.90 -4.40 17.23
CA TYR A 190 17.96 -5.36 17.40
C TYR A 190 19.20 -4.86 16.66
N ARG A 191 20.37 -4.98 17.29
CA ARG A 191 21.64 -4.71 16.65
C ARG A 191 22.11 -5.97 15.97
N VAL A 192 22.18 -5.92 14.64
CA VAL A 192 22.78 -6.98 13.83
C VAL A 192 24.25 -6.63 13.66
N ILE A 193 25.14 -7.50 14.12
CA ILE A 193 26.59 -7.34 14.11
C ILE A 193 27.17 -8.33 13.13
N PHE A 194 28.05 -7.86 12.25
CA PHE A 194 28.74 -8.67 11.24
C PHE A 194 30.16 -9.00 11.68
N GLU A 195 30.78 -9.97 11.01
CA GLU A 195 32.11 -10.51 11.34
C GLU A 195 33.25 -9.46 11.31
N ASP A 196 33.06 -8.34 10.63
CA ASP A 196 33.98 -7.21 10.60
C ASP A 196 33.54 -6.04 11.48
N GLU A 197 32.66 -6.32 12.45
CA GLU A 197 32.17 -5.36 13.45
C GLU A 197 31.26 -4.24 12.92
N ARG A 198 31.00 -4.18 11.57
CA ARG A 198 29.93 -3.31 11.10
C ARG A 198 28.60 -3.74 11.70
N SER A 199 27.69 -2.82 11.91
CA SER A 199 26.38 -3.14 12.50
C SER A 199 25.31 -2.19 12.02
N CYS A 200 24.05 -2.64 12.11
CA CYS A 200 22.87 -1.77 11.91
C CYS A 200 21.79 -2.09 12.95
N LEU A 201 20.81 -1.18 13.06
CA LEU A 201 19.66 -1.33 13.96
C LEU A 201 18.37 -1.51 13.15
N CYS A 202 17.67 -2.63 13.37
CA CYS A 202 16.39 -2.91 12.73
C CYS A 202 15.42 -3.63 13.70
N CYS A 203 14.12 -3.61 13.36
CA CYS A 203 13.13 -4.36 14.14
C CYS A 203 13.17 -5.86 13.78
N LYS A 204 12.61 -6.68 14.65
CA LYS A 204 12.60 -8.16 14.46
C LYS A 204 11.83 -8.63 13.23
N GLU A 205 10.91 -7.79 12.73
CA GLU A 205 10.14 -8.01 11.49
C GLU A 205 10.88 -7.51 10.25
N HIS A 206 12.08 -6.92 10.39
CA HIS A 206 12.85 -6.43 9.26
C HIS A 206 13.34 -7.58 8.38
N LEU A 207 13.26 -7.41 7.05
CA LEU A 207 13.67 -8.47 6.14
C LEU A 207 15.15 -8.36 5.78
N TRP A 208 15.74 -9.52 5.71
CA TRP A 208 17.10 -9.76 5.28
C TRP A 208 17.11 -10.74 4.11
N ASN A 209 17.84 -10.40 3.07
CA ASN A 209 18.19 -11.35 2.02
C ASN A 209 19.43 -12.10 2.48
N ILE A 210 19.27 -13.37 2.86
CA ILE A 210 20.32 -14.15 3.50
C ILE A 210 20.73 -15.36 2.65
N TYR A 211 21.96 -15.82 2.87
CA TYR A 211 22.47 -17.10 2.39
C TYR A 211 22.78 -17.99 3.59
N LYS A 212 22.46 -19.26 3.50
CA LYS A 212 22.95 -20.25 4.45
C LYS A 212 24.34 -20.71 4.01
N GLU A 213 25.09 -21.28 4.93
CA GLU A 213 26.41 -21.83 4.67
C GLU A 213 26.35 -22.86 3.51
N ASN A 214 27.22 -22.73 2.54
CA ASN A 214 27.30 -23.56 1.32
C ASN A 214 26.09 -23.50 0.37
N GLU A 215 25.21 -22.52 0.51
CA GLU A 215 24.11 -22.28 -0.43
C GLU A 215 24.38 -21.02 -1.28
N ASP A 216 24.22 -21.12 -2.60
CA ASP A 216 24.39 -20.00 -3.54
C ASP A 216 23.08 -19.24 -3.77
N ASN A 217 21.95 -19.82 -3.40
CA ASN A 217 20.65 -19.18 -3.51
C ASN A 217 20.32 -18.39 -2.24
N SER A 218 20.01 -17.11 -2.43
CA SER A 218 19.57 -16.27 -1.33
C SER A 218 18.09 -16.51 -0.98
N ILE A 219 17.76 -16.36 0.29
CA ILE A 219 16.40 -16.46 0.81
C ILE A 219 16.10 -15.19 1.61
N THR A 220 14.97 -14.53 1.33
CA THR A 220 14.53 -13.37 2.09
C THR A 220 13.66 -13.80 3.29
N MET A 221 14.07 -13.47 4.52
CA MET A 221 13.35 -13.81 5.75
C MET A 221 13.38 -12.70 6.80
N GLU A 222 12.51 -12.77 7.81
CA GLU A 222 12.50 -11.81 8.92
C GLU A 222 13.69 -12.04 9.87
N LEU A 223 14.13 -10.94 10.52
CA LEU A 223 15.23 -11.05 11.50
C LEU A 223 14.96 -12.09 12.59
N LYS A 224 13.71 -12.27 13.02
CA LYS A 224 13.35 -13.28 14.01
C LYS A 224 13.63 -14.72 13.52
N ASP A 225 13.38 -14.98 12.22
CA ASP A 225 13.65 -16.29 11.60
C ASP A 225 15.16 -16.47 11.42
N VAL A 226 15.90 -15.37 11.15
CA VAL A 226 17.38 -15.40 11.13
C VAL A 226 17.93 -15.72 12.53
N ILE A 227 17.33 -15.16 13.59
CA ILE A 227 17.69 -15.47 14.97
C ILE A 227 17.49 -16.97 15.24
N GLU A 228 16.35 -17.53 14.83
CA GLU A 228 16.06 -18.96 14.99
C GLU A 228 17.09 -19.84 14.25
N LEU A 229 17.39 -19.52 12.99
CA LEU A 229 18.44 -20.20 12.21
C LEU A 229 19.80 -20.18 12.90
N MET A 230 20.21 -19.02 13.44
CA MET A 230 21.53 -18.86 14.03
C MET A 230 21.65 -19.51 15.41
N TYR A 231 20.66 -19.32 16.28
CA TYR A 231 20.78 -19.70 17.69
C TYR A 231 20.12 -21.05 18.02
N THR A 232 19.07 -21.44 17.28
CA THR A 232 18.38 -22.74 17.48
C THR A 232 18.92 -23.79 16.51
N GLU A 233 19.00 -23.49 15.22
CA GLU A 233 19.50 -24.44 14.22
C GLU A 233 21.04 -24.42 14.09
N LYS A 234 21.73 -23.47 14.76
CA LYS A 234 23.20 -23.28 14.73
C LYS A 234 23.79 -23.14 13.31
N LYS A 235 23.02 -22.53 12.39
CA LYS A 235 23.47 -22.29 11.01
C LYS A 235 24.23 -20.97 10.90
N ARG A 236 25.29 -20.94 10.10
CA ARG A 236 25.95 -19.69 9.70
C ARG A 236 25.13 -19.01 8.64
N VAL A 237 24.95 -17.70 8.78
CA VAL A 237 24.10 -16.86 7.91
C VAL A 237 24.94 -15.73 7.34
N TYR A 238 24.80 -15.52 6.04
CA TYR A 238 25.52 -14.49 5.30
C TYR A 238 24.53 -13.56 4.59
N ILE A 239 24.94 -12.30 4.34
CA ILE A 239 24.21 -11.36 3.49
C ILE A 239 25.12 -10.85 2.35
N ASP A 240 24.50 -10.27 1.31
CA ASP A 240 25.24 -9.59 0.25
C ASP A 240 25.93 -8.34 0.78
N LEU A 241 27.15 -8.12 0.31
CA LEU A 241 27.80 -6.81 0.31
C LEU A 241 27.43 -6.07 -0.99
N PRO A 242 27.37 -4.72 -1.00
CA PRO A 242 27.09 -3.97 -2.21
C PRO A 242 28.24 -4.16 -3.22
N LEU A 243 27.87 -4.35 -4.47
CA LEU A 243 28.80 -4.19 -5.57
C LEU A 243 29.05 -2.69 -5.76
N THR A 244 30.27 -2.33 -6.03
CA THR A 244 30.80 -0.96 -6.02
C THR A 244 29.89 0.10 -6.66
N HIS A 245 29.59 1.15 -5.92
CA HIS A 245 28.95 2.36 -6.45
C HIS A 245 29.95 3.09 -7.36
N ASN A 246 29.63 3.11 -8.65
CA ASN A 246 30.49 3.71 -9.68
C ASN A 246 30.11 5.19 -9.87
N VAL A 247 30.80 6.09 -9.19
CA VAL A 247 30.89 7.48 -9.63
C VAL A 247 31.79 7.50 -10.86
N LYS A 248 31.40 8.20 -11.93
CA LYS A 248 32.21 8.25 -13.17
C LYS A 248 33.63 8.72 -12.86
N SER A 249 34.63 8.01 -13.36
CA SER A 249 36.01 8.40 -13.24
C SER A 249 36.32 9.59 -14.16
N ASP A 250 37.13 10.53 -13.63
CA ASP A 250 37.62 11.71 -14.32
C ASP A 250 39.17 11.62 -14.46
N PRO A 251 39.80 12.19 -15.49
CA PRO A 251 41.25 12.25 -15.62
C PRO A 251 41.98 12.92 -14.43
N SER A 252 41.28 13.75 -13.65
CA SER A 252 41.81 14.37 -12.43
C SER A 252 41.86 13.43 -11.21
N ASP A 253 41.27 12.24 -11.28
CA ASP A 253 41.11 11.30 -10.17
C ASP A 253 42.43 10.82 -9.56
N GLU A 254 43.47 10.70 -10.35
CA GLU A 254 44.82 10.33 -9.88
C GLU A 254 45.37 11.42 -8.93
N LYS A 255 45.22 12.71 -9.30
CA LYS A 255 45.64 13.83 -8.46
C LYS A 255 44.87 13.89 -7.14
N VAL A 256 43.56 13.59 -7.18
CA VAL A 256 42.70 13.53 -5.98
C VAL A 256 43.18 12.41 -5.06
N ALA A 257 43.49 11.22 -5.60
CA ALA A 257 44.03 10.12 -4.81
C ALA A 257 45.38 10.47 -4.15
N ASP A 258 46.28 11.17 -4.86
CA ASP A 258 47.55 11.64 -4.32
C ASP A 258 47.37 12.67 -3.21
N GLN A 259 46.45 13.60 -3.38
CA GLN A 259 46.16 14.60 -2.36
C GLN A 259 45.56 13.96 -1.08
N ILE A 260 44.64 13.03 -1.19
CA ILE A 260 44.08 12.28 -0.07
C ILE A 260 45.18 11.52 0.65
N GLN A 261 46.02 10.80 -0.09
CA GLN A 261 47.12 10.04 0.48
C GLN A 261 48.11 10.90 1.26
N LYS A 262 48.54 12.05 0.71
CA LYS A 262 49.42 13.01 1.38
C LYS A 262 48.74 13.55 2.64
N ALA A 263 47.44 13.89 2.59
CA ALA A 263 46.69 14.34 3.74
C ALA A 263 46.61 13.27 4.85
N LEU A 264 46.44 11.99 4.49
CA LEU A 264 46.47 10.86 5.43
C LEU A 264 47.86 10.74 6.12
N LEU A 265 48.94 11.05 5.41
CA LEU A 265 50.29 11.10 5.94
C LEU A 265 50.59 12.35 6.77
N GLY A 266 49.66 13.32 6.79
CA GLY A 266 49.80 14.58 7.52
C GLY A 266 50.50 15.69 6.74
N ILE A 267 50.62 15.56 5.42
CA ILE A 267 51.17 16.56 4.51
C ILE A 267 50.03 17.46 4.04
N ASP A 268 50.18 18.76 4.16
CA ASP A 268 49.17 19.75 3.74
C ASP A 268 49.09 19.78 2.20
N THR A 269 47.91 19.55 1.67
CA THR A 269 47.61 19.50 0.22
C THR A 269 46.27 20.18 -0.11
N GLY A 270 45.74 21.02 0.81
CA GLY A 270 44.38 21.50 0.76
C GLY A 270 43.37 20.57 1.43
N TYR A 271 43.75 19.31 1.67
CA TYR A 271 43.07 18.41 2.60
C TYR A 271 43.91 18.17 3.83
N CYS A 272 43.29 18.01 4.98
CA CYS A 272 43.95 17.58 6.23
C CYS A 272 43.14 16.38 6.80
N LYS A 273 43.71 15.68 7.78
CA LYS A 273 43.06 14.49 8.40
C LYS A 273 41.65 14.77 8.93
N SER A 274 41.34 16.03 9.27
CA SER A 274 40.00 16.47 9.74
C SER A 274 39.09 16.94 8.63
N ASN A 275 39.56 17.14 7.40
CA ASN A 275 38.82 17.67 6.27
C ASN A 275 39.05 16.83 5.00
N LEU A 276 39.03 15.52 5.13
CA LEU A 276 39.09 14.58 3.97
C LEU A 276 37.74 14.58 3.26
N PRO A 277 37.73 14.42 1.92
CA PRO A 277 36.47 14.23 1.16
C PRO A 277 35.76 12.99 1.66
N LYS A 278 34.43 13.05 1.65
CA LYS A 278 33.62 11.89 2.06
C LYS A 278 33.79 10.74 1.09
N VAL A 279 33.97 9.54 1.62
CA VAL A 279 34.28 8.34 0.83
C VAL A 279 33.21 8.05 -0.22
N GLU A 280 31.95 8.24 0.12
CA GLU A 280 30.80 8.00 -0.76
C GLU A 280 30.72 8.94 -1.96
N THR A 281 31.43 10.08 -1.94
CA THR A 281 31.48 11.04 -3.06
C THR A 281 32.67 10.78 -3.99
N LEU A 282 33.56 9.86 -3.66
CA LEU A 282 34.75 9.53 -4.45
C LEU A 282 34.44 8.49 -5.50
N GLY A 283 35.03 8.63 -6.69
CA GLY A 283 35.00 7.62 -7.75
C GLY A 283 35.65 6.30 -7.29
N MET A 284 35.23 5.19 -7.88
CA MET A 284 35.77 3.86 -7.59
C MET A 284 37.32 3.83 -7.79
N TYR A 285 37.78 4.46 -8.86
CA TYR A 285 39.21 4.56 -9.16
C TYR A 285 39.97 5.22 -8.03
N VAL A 286 39.51 6.39 -7.56
CA VAL A 286 40.17 7.13 -6.45
C VAL A 286 40.26 6.25 -5.20
N ARG A 287 39.14 5.64 -4.80
CA ARG A 287 39.05 4.76 -3.63
C ARG A 287 40.04 3.60 -3.69
N THR A 288 40.11 2.95 -4.84
CA THR A 288 41.06 1.84 -5.08
C THR A 288 42.50 2.33 -5.01
N LYS A 289 42.83 3.44 -5.69
CA LYS A 289 44.19 4.01 -5.71
C LYS A 289 44.66 4.48 -4.33
N VAL A 290 43.75 5.04 -3.52
CA VAL A 290 44.12 5.44 -2.13
C VAL A 290 44.56 4.21 -1.32
N LEU A 291 43.84 3.08 -1.39
CA LEU A 291 44.24 1.85 -0.70
C LEU A 291 45.56 1.26 -1.25
N GLU A 292 45.73 1.21 -2.56
CA GLU A 292 46.96 0.73 -3.18
C GLU A 292 48.19 1.57 -2.80
N LYS A 293 48.08 2.89 -2.93
CA LYS A 293 49.16 3.82 -2.60
C LYS A 293 49.47 3.79 -1.09
N TRP A 294 48.46 3.66 -0.24
CA TRP A 294 48.66 3.53 1.21
C TRP A 294 49.43 2.26 1.55
N ALA A 295 49.07 1.12 0.97
CA ALA A 295 49.76 -0.14 1.17
C ALA A 295 51.20 -0.10 0.68
N ASN A 296 51.46 0.56 -0.45
CA ASN A 296 52.81 0.72 -1.00
C ASN A 296 53.72 1.53 -0.09
N ILE A 297 53.19 2.47 0.68
CA ILE A 297 54.00 3.33 1.55
C ILE A 297 54.15 2.78 2.99
N ARG A 298 53.08 2.22 3.52
CA ARG A 298 53.06 1.74 4.92
C ARG A 298 53.32 0.26 5.04
N GLY A 299 53.50 -0.44 3.90
CA GLY A 299 53.70 -1.87 3.83
C GLY A 299 52.38 -2.65 3.87
N GLU A 300 52.46 -3.88 3.40
CA GLU A 300 51.38 -4.86 3.49
C GLU A 300 51.92 -6.24 3.89
N GLU A 301 51.13 -6.96 4.65
CA GLU A 301 51.32 -8.37 4.95
C GLU A 301 50.21 -9.20 4.32
N ARG A 302 50.43 -10.47 4.04
CA ARG A 302 49.37 -11.40 3.62
C ARG A 302 49.19 -12.51 4.65
N ASP A 303 47.95 -12.71 5.06
CA ASP A 303 47.55 -13.77 5.99
C ASP A 303 46.38 -14.54 5.36
N LYS A 304 46.69 -15.65 4.69
CA LYS A 304 45.74 -16.48 3.93
C LYS A 304 44.95 -15.65 2.89
N ASP A 305 43.65 -15.42 3.19
CA ASP A 305 42.73 -14.68 2.33
C ASP A 305 42.71 -13.17 2.60
N TYR A 306 43.52 -12.70 3.55
CA TYR A 306 43.52 -11.31 3.99
C TYR A 306 44.79 -10.58 3.57
N ARG A 307 44.59 -9.35 3.12
CA ARG A 307 45.64 -8.33 2.97
C ARG A 307 45.64 -7.49 4.23
N ILE A 308 46.77 -7.29 4.88
CA ILE A 308 46.92 -6.52 6.10
C ILE A 308 47.67 -5.25 5.78
N ILE A 309 47.08 -4.11 6.07
CA ILE A 309 47.73 -2.80 5.98
C ILE A 309 47.78 -2.14 7.36
N PHE A 310 48.71 -1.21 7.55
CA PHE A 310 49.01 -0.60 8.83
C PHE A 310 48.64 0.87 8.86
N ALA A 311 48.16 1.36 10.03
CA ALA A 311 47.86 2.75 10.26
C ALA A 311 48.20 3.15 11.70
N GLU A 312 48.61 4.42 11.93
CA GLU A 312 49.05 4.88 13.23
C GLU A 312 47.95 5.58 14.06
N THR A 313 46.87 6.03 13.43
CA THR A 313 45.83 6.81 14.10
C THR A 313 44.44 6.34 13.74
N MET A 314 43.50 6.40 14.68
CA MET A 314 42.10 5.98 14.46
C MET A 314 41.39 6.76 13.32
N PRO A 315 41.57 8.06 13.11
CA PRO A 315 40.98 8.73 11.94
C PRO A 315 41.41 8.12 10.61
N VAL A 316 42.71 7.78 10.47
CA VAL A 316 43.21 7.08 9.26
C VAL A 316 42.66 5.69 9.16
N VAL A 317 42.60 4.92 10.25
CA VAL A 317 41.96 3.57 10.29
C VAL A 317 40.54 3.65 9.80
N ASN A 318 39.73 4.55 10.38
CA ASN A 318 38.31 4.69 10.04
C ASN A 318 38.12 5.03 8.57
N TYR A 319 38.92 5.93 8.02
CA TYR A 319 38.84 6.33 6.62
C TYR A 319 39.21 5.20 5.66
N LEU A 320 40.29 4.47 5.94
CA LEU A 320 40.70 3.32 5.11
C LEU A 320 39.73 2.14 5.19
N VAL A 321 39.17 1.87 6.38
CA VAL A 321 38.12 0.86 6.59
C VAL A 321 36.85 1.25 5.82
N GLU A 322 36.48 2.52 5.83
CA GLU A 322 35.31 3.01 5.09
C GLU A 322 35.52 2.89 3.58
N ILE A 323 36.71 3.24 3.05
CA ILE A 323 37.06 3.02 1.66
C ILE A 323 36.97 1.55 1.30
N ALA A 324 37.54 0.65 2.09
CA ALA A 324 37.52 -0.78 1.81
C ALA A 324 36.07 -1.34 1.80
N ARG A 325 35.24 -0.94 2.79
CA ARG A 325 33.83 -1.34 2.84
C ARG A 325 33.01 -0.81 1.66
N SER A 326 33.31 0.41 1.20
CA SER A 326 32.69 0.99 0.01
C SER A 326 33.06 0.29 -1.29
N LEU A 327 34.16 -0.44 -1.31
CA LEU A 327 34.61 -1.30 -2.41
C LEU A 327 34.13 -2.75 -2.27
N GLY A 328 33.17 -3.03 -1.37
CA GLY A 328 32.63 -4.37 -1.18
C GLY A 328 33.56 -5.34 -0.43
N MET A 329 34.58 -4.84 0.24
CA MET A 329 35.51 -5.68 1.00
C MET A 329 35.02 -5.90 2.44
N ILE A 330 35.41 -7.01 3.04
CA ILE A 330 35.40 -7.22 4.50
C ILE A 330 36.61 -6.49 5.07
N ALA A 331 36.38 -5.56 6.00
CA ALA A 331 37.44 -4.76 6.60
C ALA A 331 37.31 -4.73 8.13
N LYS A 332 38.30 -5.31 8.82
CA LYS A 332 38.39 -5.37 10.27
C LYS A 332 39.75 -4.82 10.74
N PHE A 333 39.77 -4.12 11.85
CA PHE A 333 41.04 -3.65 12.44
C PHE A 333 41.25 -4.19 13.85
N SER A 334 42.51 -4.23 14.25
CA SER A 334 42.96 -4.58 15.60
C SER A 334 44.17 -3.73 15.97
N THR A 335 44.39 -3.54 17.25
CA THR A 335 45.58 -2.84 17.77
C THR A 335 46.74 -3.82 17.88
N ASP A 336 47.89 -3.43 17.32
CA ASP A 336 49.16 -4.08 17.56
C ASP A 336 49.89 -3.26 18.61
N LEU A 337 49.90 -3.75 19.86
CA LEU A 337 50.48 -3.05 20.99
C LEU A 337 52.00 -3.03 20.96
N ASP A 338 52.62 -4.05 20.38
CA ASP A 338 54.08 -4.17 20.30
C ASP A 338 54.66 -3.11 19.35
N ASN A 339 53.99 -2.90 18.20
CA ASN A 339 54.42 -1.96 17.16
C ASN A 339 53.73 -0.59 17.29
N ARG A 340 52.83 -0.38 18.23
CA ARG A 340 52.02 0.83 18.40
C ARG A 340 51.30 1.33 17.17
N VAL A 341 50.79 0.35 16.37
CA VAL A 341 50.03 0.58 15.11
C VAL A 341 48.72 -0.19 15.12
N PHE A 342 47.82 0.19 14.23
CA PHE A 342 46.61 -0.57 13.94
C PHE A 342 46.84 -1.45 12.72
N LYS A 343 46.49 -2.73 12.83
CA LYS A 343 46.43 -3.67 11.73
C LYS A 343 45.02 -3.69 11.13
N ILE A 344 44.89 -3.33 9.85
CA ILE A 344 43.62 -3.39 9.11
C ILE A 344 43.66 -4.61 8.21
N LYS A 345 42.85 -5.63 8.54
CA LYS A 345 42.69 -6.85 7.72
C LYS A 345 41.62 -6.62 6.66
N LEU A 346 41.96 -6.75 5.39
CA LEU A 346 41.10 -6.54 4.23
C LEU A 346 40.95 -7.86 3.49
N LYS A 347 39.69 -8.29 3.23
CA LYS A 347 39.37 -9.42 2.38
C LYS A 347 38.63 -8.91 1.14
N ALA A 348 39.27 -9.00 -0.02
CA ALA A 348 38.65 -8.77 -1.32
C ALA A 348 38.05 -10.08 -1.85
N PHE A 349 37.06 -9.96 -2.72
CA PHE A 349 36.46 -11.09 -3.41
C PHE A 349 36.91 -11.13 -4.86
N PRO A 350 37.16 -12.34 -5.45
CA PRO A 350 37.52 -12.47 -6.86
C PRO A 350 36.49 -11.81 -7.79
N GLU A 351 36.90 -11.31 -8.91
CA GLU A 351 36.01 -10.86 -9.98
C GLU A 351 35.04 -12.00 -10.33
N ASN A 352 33.78 -11.66 -10.57
CA ASN A 352 32.67 -12.58 -10.79
C ASN A 352 32.12 -13.37 -9.57
N THR A 353 32.62 -13.13 -8.36
CA THR A 353 31.99 -13.66 -7.14
C THR A 353 31.06 -12.63 -6.51
N LYS A 354 29.95 -13.11 -5.93
CA LYS A 354 29.08 -12.26 -5.11
C LYS A 354 29.70 -12.09 -3.73
N PRO A 355 30.11 -10.88 -3.32
CA PRO A 355 30.70 -10.67 -2.02
C PRO A 355 29.63 -10.87 -0.94
N LYS A 356 29.95 -11.72 0.03
CA LYS A 356 29.04 -12.06 1.15
C LYS A 356 29.73 -11.81 2.48
N ILE A 357 29.00 -11.32 3.48
CA ILE A 357 29.51 -11.14 4.85
C ILE A 357 28.65 -11.92 5.84
N ARG A 358 29.30 -12.54 6.84
CA ARG A 358 28.63 -13.33 7.86
C ARG A 358 28.01 -12.44 8.94
N ILE A 359 26.78 -12.76 9.36
CA ILE A 359 26.19 -12.22 10.59
C ILE A 359 26.84 -12.95 11.77
N GLN A 360 27.52 -12.17 12.63
CA GLN A 360 28.22 -12.71 13.78
C GLN A 360 27.32 -12.84 15.01
N ALA A 361 26.52 -11.80 15.29
CA ALA A 361 25.62 -11.77 16.42
C ALA A 361 24.41 -10.87 16.17
N ILE A 362 23.31 -11.18 16.86
CA ILE A 362 22.09 -10.35 16.88
C ILE A 362 21.70 -10.17 18.34
N ILE A 363 21.73 -8.93 18.83
CA ILE A 363 21.44 -8.61 20.24
C ILE A 363 20.28 -7.61 20.34
N PRO A 364 19.38 -7.78 21.33
CA PRO A 364 18.35 -6.79 21.60
C PRO A 364 18.96 -5.43 21.92
N SER A 365 18.35 -4.37 21.46
CA SER A 365 18.73 -2.98 21.73
C SER A 365 17.55 -2.23 22.35
N LYS A 366 17.56 -0.93 22.32
CA LYS A 366 16.50 -0.10 22.89
C LYS A 366 15.31 0.07 21.96
N ARG A 367 14.18 0.58 22.51
CA ARG A 367 13.06 1.03 21.70
C ARG A 367 13.36 2.41 21.11
N GLU A 368 13.35 2.48 19.79
CA GLU A 368 13.56 3.73 19.04
C GLU A 368 12.53 3.86 17.93
N GLU A 369 12.35 5.08 17.42
CA GLU A 369 11.58 5.33 16.21
C GLU A 369 12.19 4.58 15.04
N ALA A 370 11.32 3.98 14.26
CA ALA A 370 11.70 3.12 13.16
C ALA A 370 10.98 3.49 11.87
N ILE A 371 11.68 3.43 10.73
CA ILE A 371 11.18 3.84 9.41
C ILE A 371 11.46 2.73 8.40
N CYS A 372 10.50 2.56 7.48
CA CYS A 372 10.64 1.71 6.30
C CYS A 372 10.55 2.58 5.04
N ILE A 373 11.38 2.32 4.03
CA ILE A 373 11.26 2.94 2.71
C ILE A 373 10.87 1.88 1.66
N LYS A 374 10.19 2.29 0.60
CA LYS A 374 9.93 1.49 -0.60
C LYS A 374 10.69 2.11 -1.75
N ILE A 375 11.33 1.29 -2.56
CA ILE A 375 12.14 1.72 -3.71
C ILE A 375 11.67 1.03 -4.98
N THR A 376 12.03 1.58 -6.13
CA THR A 376 11.89 0.93 -7.45
C THR A 376 12.88 -0.22 -7.61
N GLY A 377 12.59 -1.13 -8.56
CA GLY A 377 13.43 -2.28 -8.88
C GLY A 377 12.97 -3.58 -8.24
N ASP A 378 13.31 -4.70 -8.88
CA ASP A 378 12.68 -5.99 -8.65
C ASP A 378 13.06 -6.63 -7.32
N GLU A 379 14.26 -6.37 -6.83
CA GLU A 379 14.75 -6.97 -5.59
C GLU A 379 14.36 -6.17 -4.33
N GLY A 380 14.02 -4.86 -4.46
CA GLY A 380 13.73 -3.99 -3.33
C GLY A 380 14.88 -3.83 -2.35
N LEU A 381 16.11 -4.09 -2.79
CA LEU A 381 17.34 -4.04 -2.00
C LEU A 381 18.05 -2.69 -2.16
N PHE A 382 18.49 -2.11 -1.05
CA PHE A 382 19.22 -0.84 -1.03
C PHE A 382 20.32 -0.83 0.03
N VAL A 383 21.27 0.08 -0.14
CA VAL A 383 22.45 0.21 0.71
C VAL A 383 22.19 1.20 1.83
N ILE A 384 22.52 0.80 3.05
CA ILE A 384 22.49 1.64 4.25
C ILE A 384 23.91 1.88 4.78
N GLU A 385 24.03 2.69 5.83
CA GLU A 385 25.29 2.97 6.50
C GLU A 385 26.12 1.70 6.75
N ASN A 386 27.42 1.86 6.79
CA ASN A 386 28.38 0.76 6.84
C ASN A 386 28.33 -0.17 5.60
N TYR A 387 27.71 0.30 4.49
CA TYR A 387 27.56 -0.46 3.24
C TYR A 387 26.89 -1.83 3.44
N ILE A 388 25.73 -1.84 4.12
CA ILE A 388 24.88 -3.01 4.38
C ILE A 388 23.65 -2.98 3.44
N VAL A 389 23.24 -4.12 2.88
CA VAL A 389 22.10 -4.27 1.94
C VAL A 389 20.84 -4.80 2.62
N THR A 390 19.62 -4.21 2.37
CA THR A 390 18.34 -4.55 3.04
C THR A 390 17.07 -4.43 2.17
N HIS A 391 15.84 -4.92 2.57
CA HIS A 391 14.65 -5.23 1.73
C HIS A 391 13.21 -4.73 2.14
N ASN A 392 12.14 -4.84 1.20
CA ASN A 392 10.69 -4.47 1.39
C ASN A 392 9.62 -5.43 0.73
N THR A 393 8.22 -5.49 1.07
CA THR A 393 7.27 -6.61 0.75
C THR A 393 5.75 -6.41 0.46
N LEU A 394 4.99 -7.46 -0.14
CA LEU A 394 3.55 -7.53 -0.50
C LEU A 394 2.82 -8.87 -0.15
N ILE A 395 1.47 -8.85 0.22
CA ILE A 395 0.70 -10.02 0.76
C ILE A 395 -0.19 -10.76 -0.27
N ALA A 396 -0.89 -10.05 -1.17
CA ALA A 396 -1.92 -10.65 -2.03
C ALA A 396 -1.38 -11.74 -2.97
N MET A 397 -0.25 -11.46 -3.58
CA MET A 397 0.40 -12.38 -4.54
C MET A 397 0.79 -13.72 -3.92
N ASN A 398 1.08 -13.73 -2.60
CA ASN A 398 1.41 -14.97 -1.88
C ASN A 398 0.30 -16.03 -1.91
N SER A 399 -0.96 -15.60 -1.74
CA SER A 399 -2.09 -16.52 -1.78
C SER A 399 -2.31 -17.08 -3.18
N ILE A 400 -2.11 -16.25 -4.22
CA ILE A 400 -2.27 -16.64 -5.63
C ILE A 400 -1.21 -17.67 -6.01
N VAL A 401 0.07 -17.41 -5.70
CA VAL A 401 1.17 -18.35 -6.01
C VAL A 401 0.96 -19.69 -5.31
N LYS A 402 0.56 -19.69 -4.02
CA LYS A 402 0.34 -20.93 -3.28
C LYS A 402 -0.79 -21.77 -3.84
N MET A 403 -1.86 -21.14 -4.35
CA MET A 403 -3.00 -21.84 -4.94
C MET A 403 -2.76 -22.31 -6.38
N ASN A 404 -1.80 -21.71 -7.08
CA ASN A 404 -1.31 -22.13 -8.40
C ASN A 404 -2.40 -22.31 -9.46
N MET A 405 -3.38 -21.39 -9.48
CA MET A 405 -4.50 -21.41 -10.41
C MET A 405 -4.50 -20.14 -11.25
N ARG A 406 -5.03 -20.24 -12.48
CA ARG A 406 -5.28 -19.08 -13.34
C ARG A 406 -6.14 -18.06 -12.60
N THR A 407 -5.71 -16.80 -12.61
CA THR A 407 -6.24 -15.76 -11.73
C THR A 407 -6.83 -14.60 -12.53
N ALA A 408 -8.02 -14.16 -12.15
CA ALA A 408 -8.61 -12.89 -12.54
C ALA A 408 -8.52 -11.89 -11.39
N ILE A 409 -8.08 -10.66 -11.69
CA ILE A 409 -7.97 -9.56 -10.72
C ILE A 409 -8.93 -8.45 -11.14
N LEU A 410 -9.97 -8.22 -10.35
CA LEU A 410 -11.00 -7.22 -10.60
C LEU A 410 -10.62 -5.90 -9.92
N VAL A 411 -10.43 -4.85 -10.72
CA VAL A 411 -9.93 -3.56 -10.24
C VAL A 411 -10.63 -2.38 -10.92
N LEU A 412 -10.53 -1.20 -10.31
CA LEU A 412 -10.90 0.06 -10.98
C LEU A 412 -9.98 0.32 -12.18
N PRO A 413 -10.48 0.99 -13.25
CA PRO A 413 -9.68 1.28 -14.45
C PRO A 413 -8.32 1.92 -14.17
N LYS A 414 -8.24 2.82 -13.20
CA LYS A 414 -7.02 3.54 -12.80
C LYS A 414 -5.95 2.67 -12.10
N TYR A 415 -6.28 1.43 -11.72
CA TYR A 415 -5.35 0.51 -11.06
C TYR A 415 -4.90 -0.65 -11.96
N ILE A 416 -5.31 -0.67 -13.22
CA ILE A 416 -4.97 -1.74 -14.17
C ILE A 416 -3.45 -1.83 -14.35
N GLU A 417 -2.79 -0.73 -14.73
CA GLU A 417 -1.34 -0.67 -14.97
C GLU A 417 -0.55 -1.11 -13.74
N LYS A 418 -0.92 -0.58 -12.55
CA LYS A 418 -0.30 -0.99 -11.28
C LYS A 418 -0.35 -2.50 -11.06
N TRP A 419 -1.46 -3.17 -11.39
CA TRP A 419 -1.61 -4.60 -11.18
C TRP A 419 -0.90 -5.44 -12.24
N VAL A 420 -0.78 -4.94 -13.47
CA VAL A 420 0.09 -5.53 -14.51
C VAL A 420 1.53 -5.53 -14.02
N ASP A 421 2.02 -4.38 -13.56
CA ASP A 421 3.37 -4.23 -13.01
C ASP A 421 3.61 -5.12 -11.77
N ASP A 422 2.64 -5.16 -10.84
CA ASP A 422 2.76 -5.96 -9.62
C ASP A 422 2.80 -7.47 -9.93
N VAL A 423 2.03 -7.97 -10.90
CA VAL A 423 2.04 -9.38 -11.32
C VAL A 423 3.39 -9.72 -11.94
N ALA A 424 3.85 -8.97 -12.94
CA ALA A 424 5.13 -9.18 -13.60
C ALA A 424 6.32 -9.09 -12.62
N LYS A 425 6.23 -8.20 -11.65
CA LYS A 425 7.28 -7.97 -10.66
C LYS A 425 7.43 -9.10 -9.64
N TYR A 426 6.34 -9.65 -9.14
CA TYR A 426 6.38 -10.60 -8.02
C TYR A 426 6.34 -12.07 -8.44
N THR A 427 6.09 -12.35 -9.70
CA THR A 427 6.01 -13.72 -10.24
C THR A 427 6.93 -13.91 -11.44
N ASP A 428 7.05 -15.15 -11.90
CA ASP A 428 7.77 -15.54 -13.13
C ASP A 428 6.95 -15.34 -14.41
N VAL A 429 5.92 -14.48 -14.35
CA VAL A 429 4.98 -14.20 -15.45
C VAL A 429 5.55 -13.10 -16.35
N GLU A 430 5.54 -13.35 -17.66
CA GLU A 430 5.86 -12.36 -18.67
C GLU A 430 4.61 -11.54 -19.05
N GLU A 431 4.79 -10.36 -19.63
CA GLU A 431 3.67 -9.47 -20.02
C GLU A 431 2.69 -10.16 -21.00
N LYS A 432 3.19 -11.03 -21.89
CA LYS A 432 2.37 -11.84 -22.80
C LYS A 432 1.41 -12.81 -22.08
N ASP A 433 1.70 -13.18 -20.84
CA ASP A 433 0.89 -14.06 -20.01
C ASP A 433 -0.26 -13.32 -19.30
N ILE A 434 -0.31 -11.98 -19.40
CA ILE A 434 -1.31 -11.12 -18.77
C ILE A 434 -2.25 -10.56 -19.83
N TYR A 435 -3.55 -10.74 -19.65
CA TYR A 435 -4.57 -10.15 -20.53
C TYR A 435 -5.37 -9.09 -19.78
N VAL A 436 -5.44 -7.89 -20.35
CA VAL A 436 -6.22 -6.77 -19.79
C VAL A 436 -7.59 -6.73 -20.44
N VAL A 437 -8.65 -6.88 -19.63
CA VAL A 437 -10.07 -6.80 -20.06
C VAL A 437 -10.57 -5.38 -19.77
N LYS A 438 -10.50 -4.52 -20.78
CA LYS A 438 -10.95 -3.12 -20.73
C LYS A 438 -11.73 -2.78 -22.00
N GLY A 439 -13.00 -2.36 -21.83
CA GLY A 439 -13.93 -2.12 -22.94
C GLY A 439 -14.61 -3.39 -23.46
N SER A 440 -15.73 -3.24 -24.16
CA SER A 440 -16.56 -4.32 -24.71
C SER A 440 -15.80 -5.22 -25.68
N ASP A 441 -14.93 -4.64 -26.50
CA ASP A 441 -14.16 -5.36 -27.53
C ASP A 441 -13.25 -6.44 -26.96
N SER A 442 -12.72 -6.21 -25.75
CA SER A 442 -11.89 -7.20 -25.07
C SER A 442 -12.69 -8.46 -24.68
N ILE A 443 -13.97 -8.31 -24.29
CA ILE A 443 -14.87 -9.40 -23.97
C ILE A 443 -15.28 -10.14 -25.26
N VAL A 444 -15.62 -9.40 -26.32
CA VAL A 444 -15.94 -9.96 -27.65
C VAL A 444 -14.80 -10.82 -28.16
N LYS A 445 -13.58 -10.30 -28.10
CA LYS A 445 -12.37 -11.02 -28.54
C LYS A 445 -12.16 -12.31 -27.75
N LEU A 446 -12.26 -12.26 -26.42
CA LEU A 446 -12.13 -13.46 -25.56
C LEU A 446 -13.27 -14.46 -25.81
N SER A 447 -14.51 -14.00 -26.04
CA SER A 447 -15.67 -14.86 -26.31
C SER A 447 -15.52 -15.65 -27.63
N ARG A 448 -14.88 -15.05 -28.63
CA ARG A 448 -14.65 -15.68 -29.94
C ARG A 448 -13.42 -16.61 -29.98
N MET A 449 -12.53 -16.51 -28.98
CA MET A 449 -11.40 -17.44 -28.86
C MET A 449 -11.92 -18.78 -28.31
N LYS A 450 -11.40 -19.89 -28.84
CA LYS A 450 -11.63 -21.21 -28.22
C LYS A 450 -10.89 -21.24 -26.88
N SER A 451 -11.51 -21.82 -25.83
CA SER A 451 -10.92 -21.92 -24.49
C SER A 451 -9.52 -22.55 -24.48
N GLU A 452 -9.26 -23.50 -25.41
CA GLU A 452 -7.98 -24.16 -25.59
C GLU A 452 -6.87 -23.21 -26.03
N ASN A 453 -7.21 -22.16 -26.79
CA ASN A 453 -6.29 -21.17 -27.34
C ASN A 453 -6.03 -20.00 -26.39
N ILE A 454 -6.67 -19.99 -25.22
CA ILE A 454 -6.44 -18.98 -24.19
C ILE A 454 -5.28 -19.45 -23.31
N HIS A 455 -4.12 -18.88 -23.48
CA HIS A 455 -2.87 -19.29 -22.77
C HIS A 455 -2.48 -18.34 -21.62
N HIS A 456 -3.14 -17.19 -21.47
CA HIS A 456 -2.84 -16.22 -20.44
C HIS A 456 -3.00 -16.80 -19.03
N LYS A 457 -2.10 -16.46 -18.13
CA LYS A 457 -2.11 -16.90 -16.71
C LYS A 457 -2.92 -15.95 -15.84
N PHE A 458 -2.91 -14.65 -16.18
CA PHE A 458 -3.62 -13.60 -15.46
C PHE A 458 -4.55 -12.81 -16.37
N PHE A 459 -5.69 -12.43 -15.81
CA PHE A 459 -6.67 -11.53 -16.42
C PHE A 459 -6.87 -10.32 -15.50
N ILE A 460 -6.50 -9.13 -15.93
CA ILE A 460 -6.77 -7.89 -15.18
C ILE A 460 -8.08 -7.31 -15.70
N LEU A 461 -9.12 -7.40 -14.89
CA LEU A 461 -10.49 -7.07 -15.28
C LEU A 461 -10.85 -5.64 -14.82
N SER A 462 -11.21 -4.77 -15.76
CA SER A 462 -11.83 -3.48 -15.45
C SER A 462 -13.20 -3.67 -14.82
N LEU A 463 -13.39 -3.20 -13.60
CA LEU A 463 -14.69 -3.28 -12.89
C LEU A 463 -15.83 -2.60 -13.70
N ALA A 464 -15.55 -1.49 -14.38
CA ALA A 464 -16.53 -0.81 -15.23
C ALA A 464 -16.99 -1.73 -16.38
N THR A 465 -16.04 -2.33 -17.10
CA THR A 465 -16.31 -3.22 -18.23
C THR A 465 -17.10 -4.45 -17.81
N ILE A 466 -16.70 -5.09 -16.70
CA ILE A 466 -17.42 -6.30 -16.22
C ILE A 466 -18.82 -5.94 -15.72
N ARG A 467 -18.99 -4.79 -15.06
CA ARG A 467 -20.32 -4.30 -14.65
C ARG A 467 -21.25 -4.07 -15.83
N GLU A 468 -20.77 -3.44 -16.90
CA GLU A 468 -21.53 -3.21 -18.12
C GLU A 468 -21.88 -4.51 -18.83
N TYR A 469 -20.95 -5.45 -18.91
CA TYR A 469 -21.15 -6.78 -19.46
C TYR A 469 -22.27 -7.56 -18.73
N VAL A 470 -22.23 -7.59 -17.38
CA VAL A 470 -23.28 -8.21 -16.58
C VAL A 470 -24.62 -7.49 -16.77
N THR A 471 -24.60 -6.14 -16.88
CA THR A 471 -25.81 -5.35 -17.13
C THR A 471 -26.43 -5.69 -18.48
N ALA A 472 -25.62 -5.74 -19.54
CA ALA A 472 -26.11 -6.10 -20.88
C ALA A 472 -26.73 -7.50 -20.91
N TYR A 473 -26.18 -8.46 -20.17
CA TYR A 473 -26.75 -9.80 -20.01
C TYR A 473 -28.11 -9.75 -19.30
N GLU A 474 -28.20 -9.08 -18.16
CA GLU A 474 -29.45 -8.97 -17.39
C GLU A 474 -30.57 -8.23 -18.15
N GLU A 475 -30.20 -7.31 -19.04
CA GLU A 475 -31.13 -6.57 -19.89
C GLU A 475 -31.41 -7.28 -21.24
N ASN A 476 -30.94 -8.50 -21.44
CA ASN A 476 -31.05 -9.26 -22.70
C ASN A 476 -30.50 -8.52 -23.94
N LYS A 477 -29.48 -7.68 -23.73
CA LYS A 477 -28.79 -6.89 -24.78
C LYS A 477 -27.46 -7.51 -25.24
N LEU A 478 -27.09 -8.65 -24.66
CA LEU A 478 -25.84 -9.34 -25.02
C LEU A 478 -26.04 -10.06 -26.38
N ALA A 479 -25.08 -9.85 -27.29
CA ALA A 479 -25.13 -10.52 -28.59
C ALA A 479 -25.01 -12.05 -28.43
N PRO A 480 -25.69 -12.85 -29.29
CA PRO A 480 -25.77 -14.34 -29.15
C PRO A 480 -24.41 -15.04 -29.21
N ASP A 481 -23.42 -14.45 -29.89
CA ASP A 481 -22.05 -14.98 -30.04
C ASP A 481 -21.12 -14.63 -28.86
N ILE A 482 -21.62 -13.88 -27.89
CA ILE A 482 -20.85 -13.49 -26.70
C ILE A 482 -21.17 -14.46 -25.57
N ILE A 483 -20.12 -14.98 -24.94
CA ILE A 483 -20.24 -15.89 -23.80
C ILE A 483 -20.97 -15.18 -22.65
N THR A 484 -21.88 -15.90 -22.01
CA THR A 484 -22.66 -15.39 -20.88
C THR A 484 -21.79 -15.24 -19.62
N PRO A 485 -22.06 -14.27 -18.71
CA PRO A 485 -21.25 -14.04 -17.52
C PRO A 485 -21.07 -15.26 -16.62
N ASP A 486 -22.06 -16.14 -16.55
CA ASP A 486 -22.02 -17.38 -15.74
C ASP A 486 -21.07 -18.45 -16.31
N LYS A 487 -20.74 -18.39 -17.60
CA LYS A 487 -19.77 -19.27 -18.27
C LYS A 487 -18.40 -18.60 -18.50
N PHE A 488 -18.29 -17.30 -18.25
CA PHE A 488 -17.10 -16.53 -18.63
C PHE A 488 -15.84 -16.99 -17.90
N MET A 489 -15.90 -17.20 -16.59
CA MET A 489 -14.74 -17.66 -15.81
C MET A 489 -14.31 -19.08 -16.17
N GLU A 490 -15.27 -19.96 -16.44
CA GLU A 490 -15.02 -21.32 -16.91
C GLU A 490 -14.36 -21.31 -18.29
N HIS A 491 -14.85 -20.49 -19.21
CA HIS A 491 -14.26 -20.32 -20.54
C HIS A 491 -12.81 -19.86 -20.48
N LEU A 492 -12.50 -18.94 -19.58
CA LEU A 492 -11.13 -18.47 -19.34
C LEU A 492 -10.28 -19.48 -18.55
N GLY A 493 -10.87 -20.49 -17.95
CA GLY A 493 -10.20 -21.45 -17.05
C GLY A 493 -9.72 -20.82 -15.73
N VAL A 494 -10.41 -19.80 -15.26
CA VAL A 494 -10.04 -19.02 -14.06
C VAL A 494 -10.50 -19.73 -12.79
N GLY A 495 -9.55 -20.00 -11.89
CA GLY A 495 -9.81 -20.59 -10.57
C GLY A 495 -9.89 -19.58 -9.43
N ILE A 496 -9.24 -18.42 -9.55
CA ILE A 496 -9.20 -17.38 -8.50
C ILE A 496 -9.75 -16.07 -9.05
N LEU A 497 -10.70 -15.47 -8.33
CA LEU A 497 -11.13 -14.08 -8.54
C LEU A 497 -10.71 -13.24 -7.34
N LEU A 498 -9.73 -12.35 -7.54
CA LEU A 498 -9.27 -11.38 -6.56
C LEU A 498 -9.94 -10.04 -6.83
N ASN A 499 -10.51 -9.41 -5.80
CA ASN A 499 -11.01 -8.04 -5.87
C ASN A 499 -10.25 -7.16 -4.88
N ASP A 500 -9.50 -6.20 -5.41
CA ASP A 500 -8.80 -5.19 -4.61
C ASP A 500 -9.71 -4.02 -4.26
N GLU A 501 -9.49 -3.40 -3.08
CA GLU A 501 -10.30 -2.30 -2.55
C GLU A 501 -11.83 -2.59 -2.58
N SER A 502 -12.20 -3.82 -2.20
CA SER A 502 -13.58 -4.35 -2.27
C SER A 502 -14.64 -3.40 -1.69
N HIS A 503 -14.27 -2.61 -0.68
CA HIS A 503 -15.14 -1.67 0.01
C HIS A 503 -15.66 -0.53 -0.88
N GLN A 504 -14.98 -0.20 -1.96
CA GLN A 504 -15.39 0.93 -2.81
C GLN A 504 -16.61 0.59 -3.68
N HIS A 505 -16.80 -0.69 -4.04
CA HIS A 505 -17.78 -1.12 -5.03
C HIS A 505 -18.51 -2.41 -4.67
N PHE A 506 -18.88 -2.60 -3.40
CA PHE A 506 -19.57 -3.82 -2.96
C PHE A 506 -20.86 -4.13 -3.71
N HIS A 507 -21.63 -3.12 -4.15
CA HIS A 507 -22.83 -3.36 -4.98
C HIS A 507 -22.47 -4.01 -6.31
N ALA A 508 -21.43 -3.53 -6.98
CA ALA A 508 -20.98 -4.11 -8.24
C ALA A 508 -20.37 -5.51 -8.01
N LEU A 509 -19.59 -5.67 -6.94
CA LEU A 509 -19.00 -6.96 -6.58
C LEU A 509 -20.08 -8.00 -6.23
N LEU A 510 -21.11 -7.62 -5.46
CA LEU A 510 -22.27 -8.45 -5.18
C LEU A 510 -22.88 -8.96 -6.49
N ARG A 511 -23.22 -8.03 -7.40
CA ARG A 511 -23.87 -8.35 -8.67
C ARG A 511 -23.00 -9.28 -9.54
N ILE A 512 -21.70 -8.97 -9.64
CA ILE A 512 -20.74 -9.80 -10.41
C ILE A 512 -20.62 -11.20 -9.81
N SER A 513 -20.51 -11.31 -8.48
CA SER A 513 -20.33 -12.59 -7.79
C SER A 513 -21.50 -13.56 -7.95
N LEU A 514 -22.69 -13.07 -8.33
CA LEU A 514 -23.87 -13.91 -8.59
C LEU A 514 -23.79 -14.68 -9.93
N TYR A 515 -22.83 -14.37 -10.77
CA TYR A 515 -22.64 -14.99 -12.08
C TYR A 515 -21.30 -15.70 -12.24
N MET A 516 -20.25 -15.26 -11.51
CA MET A 516 -18.90 -15.76 -11.74
C MET A 516 -18.53 -16.86 -10.76
N ASN A 517 -18.67 -18.12 -11.18
CA ASN A 517 -18.26 -19.28 -10.40
C ASN A 517 -16.75 -19.52 -10.54
N VAL A 518 -16.02 -19.42 -9.41
CA VAL A 518 -14.58 -19.67 -9.31
C VAL A 518 -14.29 -20.57 -8.11
N SER A 519 -13.12 -21.20 -8.04
CA SER A 519 -12.73 -21.99 -6.87
C SER A 519 -12.56 -21.12 -5.62
N LYS A 520 -12.05 -19.88 -5.82
CA LYS A 520 -11.80 -18.96 -4.71
C LYS A 520 -12.11 -17.52 -5.11
N LEU A 521 -12.98 -16.86 -4.36
CA LEU A 521 -13.21 -15.42 -4.43
C LEU A 521 -12.59 -14.76 -3.22
N ILE A 522 -11.65 -13.84 -3.45
CA ILE A 522 -10.91 -13.13 -2.41
C ILE A 522 -11.20 -11.64 -2.54
N GLY A 523 -11.89 -11.06 -1.57
CA GLY A 523 -12.00 -9.63 -1.41
C GLY A 523 -10.89 -9.09 -0.52
N MET A 524 -10.27 -7.97 -0.89
CA MET A 524 -9.29 -7.27 -0.04
C MET A 524 -9.81 -5.89 0.32
N THR A 525 -9.63 -5.49 1.57
CA THR A 525 -9.99 -4.17 2.07
C THR A 525 -9.11 -3.77 3.24
N ALA A 526 -8.87 -2.47 3.39
CA ALA A 526 -8.24 -1.90 4.58
C ALA A 526 -9.27 -1.36 5.57
N THR A 527 -10.53 -1.23 5.17
CA THR A 527 -11.61 -0.63 5.95
C THR A 527 -12.94 -1.33 5.63
N LEU A 528 -13.46 -2.10 6.58
CA LEU A 528 -14.67 -2.90 6.38
C LEU A 528 -15.95 -2.19 6.84
N ASP A 529 -15.88 -1.10 7.59
CA ASP A 529 -17.02 -0.51 8.24
C ASP A 529 -17.73 0.57 7.40
N SER A 530 -19.05 0.69 7.54
CA SER A 530 -19.87 1.68 6.84
C SER A 530 -21.02 2.18 7.72
N ASN A 531 -21.30 3.49 7.67
CA ASN A 531 -22.44 4.11 8.34
C ASN A 531 -23.78 3.81 7.64
N ARG A 532 -23.75 3.33 6.38
CA ARG A 532 -24.96 3.00 5.63
C ARG A 532 -25.39 1.58 5.94
N GLU A 533 -26.63 1.43 6.41
CA GLU A 533 -27.19 0.12 6.74
C GLU A 533 -27.24 -0.81 5.52
N SER A 534 -27.59 -0.28 4.35
CA SER A 534 -27.56 -1.03 3.09
C SER A 534 -26.19 -1.65 2.80
N MET A 535 -25.12 -0.90 3.00
CA MET A 535 -23.75 -1.40 2.80
C MET A 535 -23.37 -2.45 3.83
N ARG A 536 -23.72 -2.26 5.11
CA ARG A 536 -23.48 -3.27 6.16
C ARG A 536 -24.22 -4.57 5.86
N LYS A 537 -25.45 -4.49 5.34
CA LYS A 537 -26.21 -5.67 4.90
C LYS A 537 -25.50 -6.40 3.74
N ILE A 538 -24.97 -5.67 2.74
CA ILE A 538 -24.19 -6.27 1.65
C ILE A 538 -22.97 -7.01 2.20
N TYR A 539 -22.19 -6.37 3.10
CA TYR A 539 -21.02 -7.03 3.70
C TYR A 539 -21.38 -8.32 4.42
N ASN A 540 -22.46 -8.28 5.21
CA ASN A 540 -22.93 -9.43 5.98
C ASN A 540 -23.51 -10.52 5.09
N THR A 541 -24.07 -10.15 3.93
CA THR A 541 -24.65 -11.06 2.95
C THR A 541 -23.58 -11.80 2.15
N MET A 542 -22.59 -11.07 1.64
CA MET A 542 -21.51 -11.64 0.84
C MET A 542 -20.46 -12.35 1.70
N PHE A 543 -20.07 -11.71 2.81
CA PHE A 543 -19.01 -12.13 3.69
C PHE A 543 -19.52 -12.17 5.14
N PRO A 544 -20.30 -13.18 5.54
CA PRO A 544 -20.65 -13.44 6.93
C PRO A 544 -19.39 -13.48 7.82
N ALA A 545 -19.54 -13.35 9.14
CA ALA A 545 -18.41 -13.24 10.06
C ALA A 545 -17.35 -14.36 9.91
N ASN A 546 -17.80 -15.59 9.64
CA ASN A 546 -16.94 -16.74 9.40
C ASN A 546 -16.18 -16.72 8.05
N TYR A 547 -16.54 -15.80 7.14
CA TYR A 547 -15.86 -15.59 5.84
C TYR A 547 -14.87 -14.41 5.89
N ARG A 548 -14.71 -13.78 7.05
CA ARG A 548 -13.81 -12.64 7.25
C ARG A 548 -12.54 -13.05 7.95
N ILE A 549 -11.43 -12.64 7.36
CA ILE A 549 -10.10 -12.84 7.91
C ILE A 549 -9.59 -11.48 8.38
N SER A 550 -9.74 -11.18 9.67
CA SER A 550 -9.41 -9.88 10.29
C SER A 550 -8.67 -10.05 11.61
N ASN A 551 -8.07 -8.97 12.12
CA ASN A 551 -7.47 -8.87 13.45
C ASN A 551 -6.23 -9.74 13.76
N LEU A 552 -5.48 -10.16 12.76
CA LEU A 552 -4.23 -10.89 12.98
C LEU A 552 -3.02 -9.98 13.36
N ALA A 553 -3.24 -8.67 13.63
CA ALA A 553 -2.19 -7.73 14.05
C ALA A 553 -2.70 -6.46 14.79
N LYS A 554 -1.94 -5.88 15.76
CA LYS A 554 -2.30 -4.76 16.67
C LYS A 554 -1.93 -3.34 16.16
N LYS A 555 -2.68 -2.28 16.56
CA LYS A 555 -2.67 -0.89 16.08
C LYS A 555 -2.11 0.13 17.09
N THR A 556 -1.42 1.20 16.64
CA THR A 556 -0.98 2.36 17.43
C THR A 556 -1.55 3.67 16.85
N ALA A 557 -2.01 4.62 17.68
CA ALA A 557 -2.58 5.92 17.29
C ALA A 557 -1.51 7.03 17.33
N TYR A 558 -1.35 7.84 16.27
CA TYR A 558 -0.31 8.86 16.15
C TYR A 558 -0.78 10.20 15.53
N VAL A 559 -2.00 10.27 15.02
CA VAL A 559 -2.56 11.49 14.40
C VAL A 559 -3.36 12.27 15.42
N ASN A 560 -3.11 13.59 15.49
CA ASN A 560 -3.94 14.52 16.25
C ASN A 560 -5.05 15.06 15.33
N VAL A 561 -6.23 15.28 15.88
CA VAL A 561 -7.39 15.74 15.12
C VAL A 561 -7.94 17.03 15.72
N GLU A 562 -8.01 18.05 14.88
CA GLU A 562 -8.62 19.33 15.19
C GLU A 562 -9.97 19.48 14.49
N ALA A 563 -11.04 19.66 15.26
CA ALA A 563 -12.36 20.00 14.75
C ALA A 563 -12.60 21.50 14.87
N SER A 564 -12.94 22.16 13.77
CA SER A 564 -13.16 23.60 13.78
C SER A 564 -14.51 23.98 13.18
N GLY A 565 -15.36 24.55 14.02
CA GLY A 565 -16.66 25.08 13.60
C GLY A 565 -16.54 26.53 13.14
N TYR A 566 -17.27 26.89 12.07
CA TYR A 566 -17.45 28.27 11.64
C TYR A 566 -18.93 28.61 11.52
N ARG A 567 -19.26 29.90 11.57
CA ARG A 567 -20.62 30.41 11.42
C ARG A 567 -20.75 31.23 10.16
N LEU A 568 -21.97 31.32 9.64
CA LEU A 568 -22.33 32.23 8.54
C LEU A 568 -22.99 33.49 9.12
N THR A 569 -22.80 34.61 8.43
CA THR A 569 -23.54 35.83 8.81
C THR A 569 -25.02 35.61 8.64
N HIS A 570 -25.44 34.95 7.55
CA HIS A 570 -26.83 34.62 7.28
C HIS A 570 -26.95 33.22 6.68
N ILE A 571 -27.85 32.39 7.22
CA ILE A 571 -28.14 31.05 6.70
C ILE A 571 -29.25 31.06 5.62
N LYS A 572 -30.12 32.09 5.64
CA LYS A 572 -31.25 32.16 4.71
C LYS A 572 -30.75 32.34 3.26
N GLY A 573 -31.23 31.48 2.36
CA GLY A 573 -30.84 31.51 0.94
C GLY A 573 -29.62 30.66 0.57
N VAL A 574 -28.84 30.15 1.54
CA VAL A 574 -27.68 29.30 1.27
C VAL A 574 -28.12 27.97 0.69
N ARG A 575 -27.59 27.62 -0.47
CA ARG A 575 -27.89 26.34 -1.16
C ARG A 575 -26.88 25.28 -0.79
N TYR A 576 -27.34 24.18 -0.23
CA TYR A 576 -26.52 23.02 0.16
C TYR A 576 -27.28 21.69 0.06
N TYR A 577 -28.40 21.69 -0.69
CA TYR A 577 -29.25 20.53 -0.90
C TYR A 577 -29.54 20.27 -2.36
N THR A 578 -29.66 18.98 -2.68
CA THR A 578 -30.28 18.48 -3.91
C THR A 578 -31.54 17.69 -3.55
N ASN A 579 -32.26 17.18 -4.55
CA ASN A 579 -33.38 16.25 -4.34
C ASN A 579 -33.00 14.98 -3.54
N ARG A 580 -31.71 14.65 -3.50
CA ARG A 580 -31.14 13.50 -2.77
C ARG A 580 -30.69 13.83 -1.34
N GLY A 581 -30.90 15.06 -0.88
CA GLY A 581 -30.48 15.52 0.45
C GLY A 581 -29.30 16.49 0.42
N TYR A 582 -28.53 16.55 1.53
CA TYR A 582 -27.34 17.39 1.61
C TYR A 582 -26.32 17.05 0.56
N ASN A 583 -25.79 18.08 -0.09
CA ASN A 583 -24.73 17.95 -1.09
C ASN A 583 -23.68 19.05 -0.91
N HIS A 584 -22.45 18.66 -0.59
CA HIS A 584 -21.37 19.62 -0.35
C HIS A 584 -20.90 20.31 -1.63
N ILE A 585 -21.02 19.66 -2.79
CA ILE A 585 -20.71 20.29 -4.10
C ILE A 585 -21.65 21.46 -4.37
N GLU A 586 -22.95 21.32 -4.08
CA GLU A 586 -23.91 22.41 -4.19
C GLU A 586 -23.61 23.55 -3.22
N TYR A 587 -23.09 23.22 -2.03
CA TYR A 587 -22.64 24.22 -1.07
C TYR A 587 -21.43 25.00 -1.61
N GLU A 588 -20.42 24.32 -2.14
CA GLU A 588 -19.26 24.95 -2.79
C GLU A 588 -19.66 25.78 -4.02
N HIS A 589 -20.57 25.27 -4.85
CA HIS A 589 -21.11 26.03 -5.99
C HIS A 589 -21.83 27.31 -5.56
N HIS A 590 -22.51 27.28 -4.42
CA HIS A 590 -23.14 28.47 -3.85
C HIS A 590 -22.07 29.46 -3.37
N ILE A 591 -21.04 29.01 -2.67
CA ILE A 591 -19.91 29.86 -2.27
C ILE A 591 -19.27 30.54 -3.51
N LEU A 592 -18.99 29.76 -4.56
CA LEU A 592 -18.36 30.25 -5.78
C LEU A 592 -19.19 31.31 -6.54
N LYS A 593 -20.50 31.33 -6.37
CA LYS A 593 -21.41 32.30 -7.00
C LYS A 593 -21.52 33.64 -6.27
N HIS A 594 -21.13 33.70 -5.00
CA HIS A 594 -21.29 34.88 -4.15
C HIS A 594 -19.92 35.40 -3.72
N PHE A 595 -19.49 36.51 -4.31
CA PHE A 595 -18.14 37.06 -4.15
C PHE A 595 -17.74 37.30 -2.70
N LYS A 596 -18.60 37.89 -1.86
CA LYS A 596 -18.32 38.13 -0.45
C LYS A 596 -18.11 36.82 0.30
N PHE A 597 -18.98 35.83 0.03
CA PHE A 597 -18.88 34.51 0.62
C PHE A 597 -17.58 33.82 0.21
N LEU A 598 -17.27 33.82 -1.09
CA LEU A 598 -16.03 33.22 -1.59
C LEU A 598 -14.81 33.87 -0.95
N LYS A 599 -14.73 35.19 -0.95
CA LYS A 599 -13.60 35.93 -0.36
C LYS A 599 -13.42 35.57 1.13
N SER A 600 -14.48 35.65 1.92
CA SER A 600 -14.42 35.35 3.36
C SER A 600 -14.08 33.88 3.62
N TYR A 601 -14.56 32.94 2.79
CA TYR A 601 -14.26 31.53 2.89
C TYR A 601 -12.81 31.23 2.53
N LEU A 602 -12.26 31.83 1.46
CA LEU A 602 -10.87 31.69 1.07
C LEU A 602 -9.92 32.25 2.13
N GLU A 603 -10.26 33.39 2.73
CA GLU A 603 -9.50 33.99 3.85
C GLU A 603 -9.47 33.07 5.08
N MET A 604 -10.57 32.39 5.37
CA MET A 604 -10.60 31.38 6.44
C MET A 604 -9.64 30.23 6.12
N ILE A 605 -9.65 29.69 4.90
CA ILE A 605 -8.75 28.61 4.51
C ILE A 605 -7.29 29.08 4.55
N LYS A 606 -6.99 30.28 4.04
CA LYS A 606 -5.67 30.89 4.12
C LYS A 606 -5.16 30.97 5.56
N TRP A 607 -6.02 31.35 6.51
CA TRP A 607 -5.66 31.37 7.92
C TRP A 607 -5.21 29.99 8.42
N TYR A 608 -5.97 28.90 8.10
CA TYR A 608 -5.57 27.53 8.47
C TYR A 608 -4.25 27.12 7.81
N VAL A 609 -4.06 27.41 6.52
CA VAL A 609 -2.80 27.13 5.82
C VAL A 609 -1.65 27.85 6.51
N THR A 610 -1.82 29.13 6.87
CA THR A 610 -0.80 29.92 7.56
C THR A 610 -0.48 29.33 8.95
N GLU A 611 -1.48 29.14 9.79
CA GLU A 611 -1.30 28.81 11.22
C GLU A 611 -0.96 27.33 11.45
N ARG A 612 -1.48 26.44 10.65
CA ARG A 612 -1.32 25.00 10.87
C ARG A 612 -0.21 24.38 10.01
N TYR A 613 0.12 25.01 8.89
CA TYR A 613 1.12 24.49 7.98
C TYR A 613 2.31 25.44 7.79
N VAL A 614 2.13 26.64 7.21
CA VAL A 614 3.26 27.53 6.83
C VAL A 614 4.15 27.87 8.02
N LYS A 615 3.60 28.29 9.15
CA LYS A 615 4.35 28.63 10.36
C LYS A 615 5.04 27.45 11.04
N LYS A 616 4.62 26.23 10.75
CA LYS A 616 5.08 25.00 11.44
C LYS A 616 5.85 24.04 10.54
N ARG A 617 5.78 24.24 9.22
CA ARG A 617 6.44 23.37 8.26
C ARG A 617 7.97 23.47 8.35
N ARG A 618 8.60 22.36 8.04
CA ARG A 618 10.04 22.31 7.73
C ARG A 618 10.17 22.07 6.23
N GLU A 619 11.36 22.25 5.70
CA GLU A 619 11.65 21.96 4.30
C GLU A 619 11.27 20.49 3.97
N GLY A 620 10.58 20.30 2.85
CA GLY A 620 10.09 18.99 2.41
C GLY A 620 8.78 18.52 3.06
N ASP A 621 8.22 19.23 4.06
CA ASP A 621 6.89 18.92 4.59
C ASP A 621 5.79 19.24 3.57
N LYS A 622 4.76 18.39 3.50
CA LYS A 622 3.65 18.53 2.58
C LYS A 622 2.30 18.63 3.29
N ALA A 623 1.36 19.24 2.60
CA ALA A 623 -0.02 19.37 3.07
C ALA A 623 -1.03 19.04 1.97
N LEU A 624 -2.21 18.56 2.37
CA LEU A 624 -3.36 18.36 1.49
C LEU A 624 -4.54 19.20 1.96
N VAL A 625 -5.21 19.85 1.01
CA VAL A 625 -6.49 20.53 1.25
C VAL A 625 -7.56 19.81 0.42
N TYR A 626 -8.55 19.26 1.10
CA TYR A 626 -9.64 18.53 0.45
C TYR A 626 -10.83 19.43 0.19
N VAL A 627 -11.31 19.42 -1.04
CA VAL A 627 -12.53 20.07 -1.51
C VAL A 627 -13.43 19.07 -2.24
N SER A 628 -14.67 19.43 -2.56
CA SER A 628 -15.61 18.50 -3.21
C SER A 628 -15.75 18.72 -4.72
N SER A 629 -15.57 19.94 -5.20
CA SER A 629 -15.80 20.28 -6.63
C SER A 629 -14.51 20.65 -7.36
N VAL A 630 -14.43 20.31 -8.65
CA VAL A 630 -13.31 20.68 -9.53
C VAL A 630 -13.17 22.21 -9.63
N ARG A 631 -14.29 22.95 -9.68
CA ARG A 631 -14.25 24.42 -9.72
C ARG A 631 -13.65 25.04 -8.46
N MET A 632 -14.07 24.55 -7.27
CA MET A 632 -13.49 25.02 -6.01
C MET A 632 -12.00 24.68 -5.93
N SER A 633 -11.59 23.50 -6.39
CA SER A 633 -10.18 23.12 -6.38
C SER A 633 -9.32 24.05 -7.26
N SER A 634 -9.80 24.44 -8.42
CA SER A 634 -9.08 25.36 -9.31
C SER A 634 -8.96 26.77 -8.70
N VAL A 635 -10.07 27.32 -8.21
CA VAL A 635 -10.10 28.66 -7.57
C VAL A 635 -9.20 28.69 -6.34
N LEU A 636 -9.31 27.67 -5.48
CA LEU A 636 -8.51 27.59 -4.25
C LEU A 636 -7.02 27.41 -4.54
N THR A 637 -6.64 26.61 -5.55
CA THR A 637 -5.25 26.43 -5.95
C THR A 637 -4.64 27.74 -6.43
N SER A 638 -5.32 28.45 -7.33
CA SER A 638 -4.85 29.75 -7.83
C SER A 638 -4.70 30.78 -6.71
N TYR A 639 -5.71 30.86 -5.84
CA TYR A 639 -5.68 31.76 -4.68
C TYR A 639 -4.52 31.43 -3.72
N LEU A 640 -4.33 30.17 -3.36
CA LEU A 640 -3.24 29.78 -2.45
C LEU A 640 -1.86 29.96 -3.08
N GLN A 641 -1.71 29.74 -4.39
CA GLN A 641 -0.45 30.01 -5.10
C GLN A 641 -0.11 31.51 -5.08
N GLU A 642 -1.11 32.37 -5.24
CA GLU A 642 -0.95 33.83 -5.14
C GLU A 642 -0.59 34.27 -3.72
N GLN A 643 -1.25 33.73 -2.70
CA GLN A 643 -1.01 34.09 -1.31
C GLN A 643 0.29 33.52 -0.73
N PHE A 644 0.81 32.43 -1.30
CA PHE A 644 2.02 31.75 -0.85
C PHE A 644 2.96 31.48 -2.03
N PRO A 645 3.57 32.52 -2.64
CA PRO A 645 4.38 32.37 -3.85
C PRO A 645 5.64 31.52 -3.67
N THR A 646 6.10 31.34 -2.43
CA THR A 646 7.25 30.48 -2.11
C THR A 646 6.90 29.01 -2.00
N LEU A 647 5.61 28.64 -2.02
CA LEU A 647 5.15 27.27 -2.01
C LEU A 647 4.85 26.77 -3.41
N ASN A 648 5.21 25.52 -3.67
CA ASN A 648 4.73 24.83 -4.85
C ASN A 648 3.30 24.33 -4.61
N VAL A 649 2.29 25.15 -4.98
CA VAL A 649 0.86 24.80 -4.81
C VAL A 649 0.35 24.17 -6.09
N LYS A 650 -0.20 22.95 -6.04
CA LYS A 650 -0.75 22.26 -7.21
C LYS A 650 -2.14 21.71 -6.94
N ARG A 651 -2.87 21.46 -8.02
CA ARG A 651 -4.15 20.75 -8.03
C ARG A 651 -3.92 19.29 -8.40
N PHE A 652 -4.71 18.40 -7.76
CA PHE A 652 -4.77 16.99 -8.15
C PHE A 652 -6.22 16.50 -8.17
N MET A 653 -6.79 16.45 -9.35
CA MET A 653 -8.13 15.94 -9.67
C MET A 653 -8.01 14.81 -10.70
N GLU A 654 -9.14 14.29 -11.22
CA GLU A 654 -9.18 13.05 -12.02
C GLU A 654 -8.26 13.09 -13.26
N ASP A 655 -8.17 14.26 -13.92
CA ASP A 655 -7.38 14.45 -15.16
C ASP A 655 -5.99 15.03 -14.91
N ASP A 656 -5.62 15.32 -13.66
CA ASP A 656 -4.33 15.94 -13.37
C ASP A 656 -3.22 14.87 -13.25
N PRO A 657 -1.98 15.20 -13.67
CA PRO A 657 -0.84 14.30 -13.55
C PRO A 657 -0.59 13.84 -12.09
N TYR A 658 -0.30 12.57 -11.91
CA TYR A 658 0.02 11.99 -10.61
C TYR A 658 1.18 12.72 -9.89
N GLU A 659 2.13 13.23 -10.66
CA GLU A 659 3.26 14.01 -10.15
C GLU A 659 2.83 15.26 -9.37
N ASN A 660 1.66 15.83 -9.67
CA ASN A 660 1.20 17.02 -8.96
C ASN A 660 1.06 16.80 -7.47
N ILE A 661 0.44 15.71 -7.04
CA ILE A 661 0.28 15.40 -5.61
C ILE A 661 1.59 14.95 -4.96
N MET A 662 2.51 14.42 -5.77
CA MET A 662 3.80 13.93 -5.28
C MET A 662 4.85 15.03 -5.13
N THR A 663 4.78 16.10 -5.91
CA THR A 663 5.80 17.16 -5.93
C THR A 663 5.37 18.45 -5.23
N ALA A 664 4.06 18.68 -5.04
CA ALA A 664 3.56 19.89 -4.39
C ALA A 664 3.96 19.97 -2.91
N ASP A 665 4.23 21.17 -2.41
CA ASP A 665 4.28 21.48 -0.98
C ASP A 665 2.87 21.48 -0.39
N LEU A 666 1.92 22.06 -1.13
CA LEU A 666 0.51 22.14 -0.78
C LEU A 666 -0.33 21.68 -1.97
N CYS A 667 -1.09 20.61 -1.82
CA CYS A 667 -1.91 20.09 -2.91
C CYS A 667 -3.40 20.19 -2.58
N VAL A 668 -4.18 20.75 -3.52
CA VAL A 668 -5.65 20.80 -3.43
C VAL A 668 -6.25 19.62 -4.19
N THR A 669 -7.05 18.80 -3.52
CA THR A 669 -7.59 17.55 -4.08
C THR A 669 -9.00 17.24 -3.56
N SER A 670 -9.62 16.17 -4.05
CA SER A 670 -10.89 15.65 -3.54
C SER A 670 -10.71 14.35 -2.76
N ALA A 671 -11.69 14.01 -1.92
CA ALA A 671 -11.69 12.74 -1.19
C ALA A 671 -11.70 11.50 -2.10
N GLN A 672 -12.21 11.62 -3.33
CA GLN A 672 -12.20 10.54 -4.32
C GLN A 672 -10.82 10.35 -4.94
N ASN A 673 -10.09 11.42 -5.22
CA ASN A 673 -8.80 11.37 -5.88
C ASN A 673 -7.64 11.28 -4.89
N GLY A 674 -7.62 12.10 -3.84
CA GLY A 674 -6.60 12.07 -2.79
C GLY A 674 -6.89 11.12 -1.63
N GLY A 675 -8.09 10.51 -1.57
CA GLY A 675 -8.55 9.65 -0.47
C GLY A 675 -8.28 8.15 -0.63
N THR A 676 -7.92 7.66 -1.81
CA THR A 676 -7.77 6.22 -2.09
C THR A 676 -6.42 5.89 -2.72
N ALA A 677 -5.78 4.82 -2.23
CA ALA A 677 -4.57 4.19 -2.76
C ALA A 677 -3.32 5.09 -2.98
N LEU A 678 -3.35 6.35 -2.53
CA LEU A 678 -2.24 7.29 -2.63
C LEU A 678 -1.47 7.36 -1.31
N ASP A 679 -0.16 7.39 -1.37
CA ASP A 679 0.74 7.59 -0.23
C ASP A 679 1.59 8.84 -0.51
N VAL A 680 1.25 9.96 0.15
CA VAL A 680 1.95 11.24 -0.01
C VAL A 680 3.04 11.32 1.04
N PRO A 681 4.32 11.33 0.63
CA PRO A 681 5.43 11.35 1.58
C PRO A 681 5.49 12.70 2.30
N ASN A 682 5.97 12.68 3.55
CA ASN A 682 6.13 13.87 4.39
C ASN A 682 4.84 14.69 4.58
N LEU A 683 3.69 14.06 4.45
CA LEU A 683 2.41 14.70 4.69
C LEU A 683 2.23 14.93 6.20
N VAL A 684 2.33 16.18 6.62
CA VAL A 684 2.25 16.56 8.04
C VAL A 684 0.89 17.14 8.42
N TRP A 685 0.18 17.68 7.45
CA TRP A 685 -1.09 18.32 7.69
C TRP A 685 -2.12 18.05 6.59
N ILE A 686 -3.36 17.83 7.03
CA ILE A 686 -4.53 17.74 6.15
C ILE A 686 -5.56 18.76 6.63
N LEU A 687 -6.08 19.55 5.69
CA LEU A 687 -7.28 20.34 5.89
C LEU A 687 -8.44 19.72 5.10
N MET A 688 -9.44 19.25 5.81
CA MET A 688 -10.66 18.73 5.23
C MET A 688 -11.74 19.80 5.27
N THR A 689 -12.06 20.39 4.13
CA THR A 689 -13.15 21.39 4.04
C THR A 689 -14.50 20.72 3.75
N THR A 690 -14.45 19.47 3.29
CA THR A 690 -15.64 18.70 2.89
C THR A 690 -16.28 17.99 4.09
N SER A 691 -17.58 18.22 4.29
CA SER A 691 -18.36 17.45 5.25
C SER A 691 -18.87 16.16 4.61
N MET A 692 -18.48 15.01 5.15
CA MET A 692 -18.78 13.67 4.64
C MET A 692 -19.42 12.81 5.74
N SER A 693 -20.46 12.04 5.36
CA SER A 693 -21.09 11.05 6.25
C SER A 693 -20.43 9.67 6.18
N SER A 694 -19.62 9.39 5.15
CA SER A 694 -18.96 8.09 4.98
C SER A 694 -17.87 7.89 6.03
N LEU A 695 -18.08 6.97 6.95
CA LEU A 695 -17.07 6.51 7.92
C LEU A 695 -15.77 6.11 7.22
N GLN A 696 -15.91 5.34 6.16
CA GLN A 696 -14.81 4.81 5.38
C GLN A 696 -13.95 5.90 4.71
N ALA A 697 -14.59 6.90 4.06
CA ALA A 697 -13.88 8.01 3.48
C ALA A 697 -13.17 8.86 4.56
N ASN A 698 -13.78 9.02 5.73
CA ASN A 698 -13.15 9.71 6.87
C ASN A 698 -11.91 8.95 7.38
N LEU A 699 -11.99 7.64 7.54
CA LEU A 699 -10.85 6.81 7.97
C LEU A 699 -9.74 6.75 6.91
N GLN A 700 -10.10 6.72 5.63
CA GLN A 700 -9.13 6.71 4.54
C GLN A 700 -8.37 8.03 4.42
N THR A 701 -9.06 9.17 4.49
CA THR A 701 -8.41 10.49 4.43
C THR A 701 -7.54 10.73 5.68
N LEU A 702 -8.00 10.34 6.87
CA LEU A 702 -7.20 10.37 8.10
C LEU A 702 -5.95 9.47 7.95
N GLY A 703 -6.12 8.28 7.40
CA GLY A 703 -5.04 7.31 7.18
C GLY A 703 -4.01 7.73 6.14
N ARG A 704 -4.15 8.89 5.47
CA ARG A 704 -3.10 9.48 4.61
C ARG A 704 -1.97 10.06 5.44
N LEU A 705 -2.27 10.60 6.61
CA LEU A 705 -1.22 10.97 7.56
C LEU A 705 -0.56 9.70 8.07
N ARG A 706 0.71 9.56 7.75
CA ARG A 706 1.57 8.47 8.23
C ARG A 706 2.41 8.98 9.37
N GLU A 707 2.75 8.11 10.31
CA GLU A 707 3.61 8.50 11.42
C GLU A 707 4.96 9.00 10.89
N ILE A 708 5.28 10.28 11.17
CA ILE A 708 6.56 10.93 10.85
C ILE A 708 7.21 11.28 12.18
N LYS A 709 8.47 10.87 12.34
CA LYS A 709 9.23 11.12 13.57
C LYS A 709 9.41 12.63 13.80
N ASP A 710 9.27 13.04 15.06
CA ASP A 710 9.47 14.44 15.50
C ASP A 710 8.60 15.46 14.72
N ARG A 711 7.47 14.97 14.16
CA ARG A 711 6.44 15.77 13.51
C ARG A 711 5.13 15.68 14.28
N TYR A 712 4.52 16.82 14.45
CA TYR A 712 3.16 16.93 14.91
C TYR A 712 2.23 16.73 13.70
N LEU A 713 1.63 15.54 13.60
CA LEU A 713 0.71 15.21 12.52
C LEU A 713 -0.67 15.69 12.88
N LEU A 714 -1.24 16.54 12.05
CA LEU A 714 -2.50 17.18 12.31
C LEU A 714 -3.49 16.96 11.16
N TYR A 715 -4.67 16.45 11.50
CA TYR A 715 -5.83 16.41 10.64
C TYR A 715 -6.83 17.45 11.10
N THR A 716 -6.93 18.57 10.41
CA THR A 716 -7.90 19.63 10.68
C THR A 716 -9.11 19.44 9.78
N TYR A 717 -10.32 19.50 10.33
CA TYR A 717 -11.51 19.59 9.49
C TYR A 717 -12.41 20.73 9.94
N ILE A 718 -13.02 21.39 8.94
CA ILE A 718 -13.93 22.52 9.17
C ILE A 718 -15.37 22.11 8.88
N TYR A 719 -16.33 22.67 9.60
CA TYR A 719 -17.75 22.46 9.39
C TYR A 719 -18.56 23.69 9.80
N CYS A 720 -19.66 23.95 9.09
CA CYS A 720 -20.56 25.06 9.39
C CYS A 720 -21.50 24.70 10.53
N LEU A 721 -21.49 25.48 11.61
CA LEU A 721 -22.35 25.31 12.79
C LEU A 721 -23.82 25.60 12.50
N ASP A 722 -24.09 26.44 11.49
CA ASP A 722 -25.46 26.84 11.12
C ASP A 722 -26.10 25.86 10.10
N ILE A 723 -25.39 24.84 9.64
CA ILE A 723 -25.91 23.79 8.76
C ILE A 723 -26.06 22.48 9.54
N PRO A 724 -27.30 22.07 9.92
CA PRO A 724 -27.52 20.91 10.78
C PRO A 724 -26.89 19.61 10.25
N ASN A 725 -26.85 19.42 8.93
CA ASN A 725 -26.22 18.24 8.30
C ASN A 725 -24.72 18.20 8.53
N GLN A 726 -24.02 19.33 8.47
CA GLN A 726 -22.58 19.39 8.72
C GLN A 726 -22.27 19.12 10.18
N VAL A 727 -23.09 19.64 11.11
CA VAL A 727 -22.99 19.33 12.55
C VAL A 727 -23.23 17.85 12.83
N LYS A 728 -24.22 17.23 12.17
CA LYS A 728 -24.43 15.78 12.27
C LYS A 728 -23.22 15.00 11.77
N MET A 729 -22.70 15.34 10.59
CA MET A 729 -21.52 14.68 10.00
C MET A 729 -20.25 14.88 10.85
N HIS A 730 -20.13 16.02 11.55
CA HIS A 730 -19.08 16.21 12.54
C HIS A 730 -19.19 15.21 13.69
N LYS A 731 -20.39 15.01 14.25
CA LYS A 731 -20.62 14.03 15.33
C LYS A 731 -20.29 12.61 14.87
N ASP A 732 -20.79 12.23 13.69
CA ASP A 732 -20.54 10.93 13.09
C ASP A 732 -19.02 10.70 12.84
N ARG A 733 -18.30 11.72 12.35
CA ARG A 733 -16.84 11.68 12.15
C ARG A 733 -16.09 11.51 13.46
N LYS A 734 -16.43 12.30 14.48
CA LYS A 734 -15.80 12.23 15.80
C LYS A 734 -15.90 10.81 16.39
N GLU A 735 -17.08 10.20 16.33
CA GLU A 735 -17.30 8.84 16.81
C GLU A 735 -16.48 7.81 16.01
N ALA A 736 -16.47 7.96 14.67
CA ALA A 736 -15.76 7.09 13.77
C ALA A 736 -14.24 6.98 13.99
N ILE A 737 -13.62 8.12 14.36
CA ILE A 737 -12.16 8.20 14.50
C ILE A 737 -11.66 8.03 15.94
N ARG A 738 -12.56 8.00 16.94
CA ARG A 738 -12.25 8.02 18.37
C ARG A 738 -11.17 7.05 18.80
N GLU A 739 -11.20 5.82 18.29
CA GLU A 739 -10.24 4.77 18.65
C GLU A 739 -8.96 4.78 17.81
N THR A 740 -8.87 5.67 16.82
CA THR A 740 -7.80 5.66 15.83
C THR A 740 -6.87 6.87 15.90
N VAL A 741 -7.19 7.84 16.79
CA VAL A 741 -6.46 9.09 16.91
C VAL A 741 -5.71 9.17 18.23
N LYS A 742 -4.58 9.89 18.22
CA LYS A 742 -3.78 10.13 19.43
C LYS A 742 -4.49 11.10 20.38
N GLU A 743 -4.98 12.20 19.81
CA GLU A 743 -5.67 13.26 20.52
C GLU A 743 -6.76 13.85 19.62
N PHE A 744 -7.88 14.24 20.24
CA PHE A 744 -8.96 14.95 19.58
C PHE A 744 -9.25 16.24 20.35
N PHE A 745 -9.21 17.39 19.67
CA PHE A 745 -9.50 18.67 20.30
C PHE A 745 -10.31 19.58 19.36
N TYR A 746 -10.91 20.60 19.95
CA TYR A 746 -11.61 21.64 19.20
C TYR A 746 -10.67 22.84 18.99
N SER A 747 -10.77 23.46 17.81
CA SER A 747 -10.06 24.70 17.54
C SER A 747 -10.59 25.85 18.37
N ASP A 748 -9.72 26.65 18.91
CA ASP A 748 -10.09 27.92 19.55
C ASP A 748 -10.52 28.98 18.55
N TYR A 749 -10.26 28.74 17.27
CA TYR A 749 -10.62 29.63 16.17
C TYR A 749 -12.00 29.30 15.63
N CYS A 750 -12.93 30.22 15.79
CA CYS A 750 -14.27 30.15 15.19
C CYS A 750 -14.52 31.43 14.39
N LYS A 751 -14.41 31.34 13.07
CA LYS A 751 -14.65 32.48 12.16
C LYS A 751 -16.14 32.63 11.85
N VAL A 752 -16.60 33.90 11.77
CA VAL A 752 -17.84 34.26 11.08
C VAL A 752 -17.50 34.53 9.62
N VAL A 753 -18.06 33.74 8.73
CA VAL A 753 -17.89 33.85 7.27
C VAL A 753 -19.01 34.71 6.73
N GLU A 754 -18.65 35.84 6.12
CA GLU A 754 -19.61 36.74 5.45
C GLU A 754 -20.14 36.09 4.17
N ASN A 755 -21.45 36.02 4.02
CA ASN A 755 -22.10 35.39 2.89
C ASN A 755 -23.30 36.18 2.35
#